data_a44f3509f793201ae2c4115d599e843b
#
_entry.id   a44f3509f793201ae2c4115d599e843b
#
_cell.length_a   1.000
_cell.length_b   1.000
_cell.length_c   1.000
_cell.angle_alpha   90.00
_cell.angle_beta   90.00
_cell.angle_gamma   90.00
#
_symmetry.space_group_name_H-M   'P 1'
#
loop_
_entity.id
_entity.type
_entity.pdbx_description
1 polymer ?
#
loop_
_entity_poly.entity_id
_entity_poly.type
_entity_poly.pdbx_seq_one_letter_code
_entity_poly.pdbx_strand_id
1 'polypeptide(L)'
;MTHSMSSWLVAILIMMTLRRFFPGTQALPHCALHQDCHAYPNGTDGLDFGLTSQLPRTTLPAAPASLSEGISITISIPLPIWPSTTTSQPPPSSVTSSAASSSPAPTAPSSSSSSTSTLVPLPKPPPMNGQNAFEPVGTGPPPANIPSRGDHPVKPDHIVGSTGPLPTNKFFANFYLGSQTGPSFTHPYGVAWAKGKGPVTSYGLMVSNIEFNQLAFGPTSQSIPGNPVQFYINPIGIQSMILSAAELGPSSVLVVSKPSAFSATILLSPYPGSTSHIAFPLVQGMGFVTALYTKLQPMVQSGVFFRQFEQLGSPRPDLFKYRVMLEDRTEWLIYVMSADGTDPQLRLEDHSLIRGISGFSGTIQICKNPLGEEGEGIYDRSAGVYAVEVQLAGFVVADQQTGTYSFSWEKQGLDVSTTPLLMFALPHHCDSFDEKTKSRMTGLHLRTTTKGMATGIVGDSWTMVETSLPISLGFAPWNAQSKKSPPLSEPVKEKLKMVAPTELNQDIHQQTYLDSMYFSGKGFGKFSMLVYTVEKLAEDPSLAENAFRLLKEAFAKFVRNEQIWPLVYDTVWKGIVSSGSYVTRDPGLDFGNTYYNDHHFHYGYFILSAAIMGTLDPSWIAGNKDWVNALVRDVSTPVPDDPFFPCFRSFDWYNGHSWAKGLFESYDGKDEESSSEDALFAYALKLWGKAIGDASMEARGNLMLAVLARSLHAYFLLRSDNVNHPANFIANKVTGILFENKVDHTTYFGTNLEYIQGIHMIPLTASSSYTRDQLFVKEEWEAMFAETACTPASKVQGGWQGILFANLALIDPFTSWEFFSRDPFDYSKIDGGATRTWYLALAAGLGGGPRL
;
A
#
# COMPACT_ATOMS: atom_id res chain seq x y z
N MET A 1 -43.48 6.68 -9.13
CA MET A 1 -42.50 5.66 -9.50
C MET A 1 -41.18 6.01 -8.80
N THR A 2 -41.18 5.74 -7.55
CA THR A 2 -40.00 5.93 -6.63
C THR A 2 -39.84 4.59 -5.98
N HIS A 3 -38.72 3.93 -6.23
CA HIS A 3 -38.07 3.04 -5.21
C HIS A 3 -36.91 2.30 -5.78
N SER A 4 -35.92 2.27 -4.96
CA SER A 4 -34.70 1.45 -4.93
C SER A 4 -33.41 2.20 -5.35
N MET A 5 -33.05 3.16 -4.52
CA MET A 5 -31.60 3.43 -4.34
C MET A 5 -31.08 2.33 -3.43
N SER A 6 -30.07 1.60 -3.85
CA SER A 6 -29.44 0.57 -3.02
C SER A 6 -28.93 1.17 -1.70
N SER A 7 -28.96 0.41 -0.63
CA SER A 7 -28.54 0.83 0.73
C SER A 7 -27.13 1.44 0.77
N TRP A 8 -26.32 1.14 -0.22
CA TRP A 8 -24.97 1.70 -0.42
C TRP A 8 -25.02 3.18 -0.80
N LEU A 9 -25.87 3.55 -1.76
CA LEU A 9 -26.13 4.94 -2.15
C LEU A 9 -26.76 5.73 -1.00
N VAL A 10 -27.61 5.11 -0.20
CA VAL A 10 -28.30 5.75 0.94
C VAL A 10 -27.32 6.06 2.07
N ALA A 11 -26.42 5.17 2.43
CA ALA A 11 -25.43 5.41 3.48
C ALA A 11 -24.44 6.53 3.11
N ILE A 12 -24.04 6.59 1.85
CA ILE A 12 -23.11 7.61 1.33
C ILE A 12 -23.83 8.93 1.04
N LEU A 13 -25.08 8.88 0.57
CA LEU A 13 -25.91 10.07 0.39
C LEU A 13 -26.24 10.73 1.75
N ILE A 14 -26.42 9.95 2.81
CA ILE A 14 -26.60 10.46 4.17
C ILE A 14 -25.34 11.20 4.64
N MET A 15 -24.14 10.71 4.35
CA MET A 15 -22.90 11.44 4.66
C MET A 15 -22.74 12.72 3.84
N MET A 16 -23.12 12.70 2.55
CA MET A 16 -23.07 13.89 1.69
C MET A 16 -24.18 14.90 2.02
N THR A 17 -25.37 14.47 2.44
CA THR A 17 -26.49 15.33 2.79
C THR A 17 -26.30 15.98 4.14
N LEU A 18 -25.69 15.30 5.12
CA LEU A 18 -25.34 15.89 6.41
C LEU A 18 -24.28 17.00 6.26
N ARG A 19 -23.36 16.90 5.29
CA ARG A 19 -22.41 17.98 4.96
C ARG A 19 -23.08 19.23 4.37
N ARG A 20 -24.22 19.10 3.67
CA ARG A 20 -24.96 20.25 3.11
C ARG A 20 -25.76 21.05 4.14
N PHE A 21 -26.09 20.45 5.27
CA PHE A 21 -26.91 21.10 6.30
C PHE A 21 -26.11 21.71 7.46
N PHE A 22 -24.80 21.47 7.54
CA PHE A 22 -23.91 22.09 8.54
C PHE A 22 -22.66 22.68 7.89
N PRO A 23 -22.73 23.88 7.29
CA PRO A 23 -21.55 24.57 6.78
C PRO A 23 -20.79 25.20 7.95
N GLY A 24 -19.79 24.52 8.51
CA GLY A 24 -18.98 25.09 9.60
C GLY A 24 -18.10 24.12 10.36
N THR A 25 -18.21 22.82 10.17
CA THR A 25 -17.28 21.87 10.76
C THR A 25 -16.08 21.70 9.84
N GLN A 26 -14.95 22.27 10.22
CA GLN A 26 -13.64 21.96 9.59
C GLN A 26 -13.43 20.45 9.66
N ALA A 27 -13.18 19.83 8.50
CA ALA A 27 -12.76 18.46 8.42
C ALA A 27 -11.40 18.33 9.13
N LEU A 28 -11.39 17.72 10.28
CA LEU A 28 -10.15 17.28 10.92
C LEU A 28 -9.51 16.21 10.02
N PRO A 29 -8.19 16.22 9.82
CA PRO A 29 -7.50 15.16 9.10
C PRO A 29 -7.75 13.83 9.83
N HIS A 30 -8.02 12.78 9.10
CA HIS A 30 -8.36 11.44 9.60
C HIS A 30 -7.37 10.88 10.65
N CYS A 31 -6.16 11.42 10.76
CA CYS A 31 -5.17 11.02 11.78
C CYS A 31 -5.45 11.55 13.19
N ALA A 32 -6.35 12.50 13.40
CA ALA A 32 -6.64 13.05 14.74
C ALA A 32 -7.73 12.28 15.49
N LEU A 33 -8.47 11.38 14.84
CA LEU A 33 -9.60 10.67 15.46
C LEU A 33 -9.24 9.40 16.22
N HIS A 34 -7.96 8.97 16.19
CA HIS A 34 -7.54 7.73 16.86
C HIS A 34 -7.05 7.90 18.32
N GLN A 35 -7.01 9.11 18.86
CA GLN A 35 -6.62 9.30 20.26
C GLN A 35 -7.78 9.36 21.28
N ASP A 36 -9.04 9.46 20.83
CA ASP A 36 -10.18 9.67 21.74
C ASP A 36 -11.29 8.60 21.65
N CYS A 37 -11.01 7.41 21.13
CA CYS A 37 -11.98 6.31 21.16
C CYS A 37 -11.86 5.45 22.43
N HIS A 38 -12.02 6.06 23.60
CA HIS A 38 -12.36 5.32 24.82
C HIS A 38 -13.74 5.74 25.31
N ALA A 39 -14.62 4.74 25.38
CA ALA A 39 -15.93 4.73 26.01
C ALA A 39 -17.15 4.97 25.10
N TYR A 40 -17.71 3.87 24.61
CA TYR A 40 -19.16 3.73 24.52
C TYR A 40 -19.60 2.44 25.23
N PRO A 41 -20.53 2.51 26.17
CA PRO A 41 -21.10 1.32 26.80
C PRO A 41 -22.19 0.70 25.91
N ASN A 42 -22.26 -0.62 25.93
CA ASN A 42 -23.33 -1.42 25.36
C ASN A 42 -24.71 -0.94 25.80
N GLY A 43 -25.60 -0.70 24.85
CA GLY A 43 -27.00 -0.47 25.05
C GLY A 43 -27.78 -0.89 23.81
N THR A 44 -28.29 -2.12 23.84
CA THR A 44 -29.40 -2.57 23.02
C THR A 44 -30.61 -1.69 23.30
N ASP A 45 -31.27 -1.11 22.25
CA ASP A 45 -32.73 -1.15 22.15
C ASP A 45 -33.22 -0.54 20.85
N GLY A 46 -34.19 -1.22 20.25
CA GLY A 46 -34.84 -0.83 19.01
C GLY A 46 -35.69 0.43 19.17
N LEU A 47 -35.69 1.25 18.12
CA LEU A 47 -36.60 2.40 18.02
C LEU A 47 -37.80 2.07 17.14
N ASP A 48 -38.90 1.89 17.84
CA ASP A 48 -40.24 1.93 17.26
C ASP A 48 -40.74 3.39 17.29
N PHE A 49 -41.27 3.90 16.19
CA PHE A 49 -41.84 5.23 16.09
C PHE A 49 -43.36 5.22 16.41
N GLY A 50 -43.65 5.70 17.60
CA GLY A 50 -45.04 6.03 17.98
C GLY A 50 -45.06 7.37 18.72
N LEU A 51 -45.70 8.35 18.09
CA LEU A 51 -46.05 9.65 18.71
C LEU A 51 -47.05 9.51 19.85
N THR A 52 -46.78 10.11 21.04
CA THR A 52 -47.64 11.10 21.71
C THR A 52 -47.17 11.43 23.13
N SER A 53 -47.21 12.68 23.39
CA SER A 53 -47.18 13.56 24.59
C SER A 53 -47.27 13.01 26.02
N GLN A 54 -46.55 13.77 26.90
CA GLN A 54 -46.79 14.14 28.31
C GLN A 54 -45.87 13.55 29.39
N LEU A 55 -45.17 14.50 30.05
CA LEU A 55 -44.51 14.39 31.34
C LEU A 55 -45.50 14.19 32.51
N PRO A 56 -45.12 13.61 33.68
CA PRO A 56 -44.49 14.42 34.72
C PRO A 56 -43.42 13.73 35.63
N ARG A 57 -42.76 14.57 36.42
CA ARG A 57 -41.73 14.28 37.44
C ARG A 57 -42.17 13.30 38.56
N THR A 58 -41.14 12.59 39.17
CA THR A 58 -40.91 12.60 40.63
C THR A 58 -39.69 11.72 41.04
N THR A 59 -38.83 12.35 41.82
CA THR A 59 -38.10 11.97 43.08
C THR A 59 -37.28 10.68 43.21
N LEU A 60 -36.01 10.95 43.60
CA LEU A 60 -35.03 10.05 44.23
C LEU A 60 -35.46 9.51 45.62
N PRO A 61 -34.84 8.42 46.16
CA PRO A 61 -33.82 8.63 47.21
C PRO A 61 -32.59 7.68 47.22
N ALA A 62 -31.52 8.25 47.68
CA ALA A 62 -30.41 7.97 48.58
C ALA A 62 -29.75 6.57 48.75
N ALA A 63 -28.42 6.66 48.80
CA ALA A 63 -27.38 5.70 49.03
C ALA A 63 -27.33 5.13 50.47
N PRO A 64 -26.44 4.16 50.77
CA PRO A 64 -25.31 4.52 51.62
C PRO A 64 -23.91 3.94 51.24
N ALA A 65 -22.95 4.54 51.92
CA ALA A 65 -21.51 4.54 51.70
C ALA A 65 -20.75 3.34 52.31
N SER A 66 -19.51 3.09 51.83
CA SER A 66 -18.33 2.91 52.69
C SER A 66 -17.00 2.94 51.88
N LEU A 67 -16.18 3.90 52.24
CA LEU A 67 -14.73 3.99 52.49
C LEU A 67 -13.74 3.11 51.71
N SER A 68 -12.79 3.75 51.04
CA SER A 68 -11.38 3.74 51.41
C SER A 68 -10.50 4.63 50.52
N GLU A 69 -9.46 5.15 51.10
CA GLU A 69 -8.55 6.21 50.78
C GLU A 69 -7.76 6.00 49.46
N GLY A 70 -7.46 7.13 48.78
CA GLY A 70 -6.50 7.17 47.66
C GLY A 70 -6.04 8.59 47.35
N ILE A 71 -4.78 8.80 47.33
CA ILE A 71 -4.00 10.02 47.23
C ILE A 71 -4.27 10.75 45.90
N SER A 72 -4.64 12.05 45.99
CA SER A 72 -4.74 12.98 44.88
C SER A 72 -3.42 13.77 44.73
N ILE A 73 -2.80 13.72 43.55
CA ILE A 73 -1.74 14.65 43.16
C ILE A 73 -2.32 15.58 42.09
N THR A 74 -2.46 16.84 42.45
CA THR A 74 -2.87 17.92 41.54
C THR A 74 -1.62 18.55 40.91
N ILE A 75 -1.51 18.49 39.60
CA ILE A 75 -0.48 19.25 38.84
C ILE A 75 -1.18 20.36 38.09
N SER A 76 -0.91 21.60 38.46
CA SER A 76 -1.35 22.81 37.78
C SER A 76 -0.32 23.21 36.73
N ILE A 77 -0.76 23.38 35.49
CA ILE A 77 0.06 23.94 34.40
C ILE A 77 -0.53 25.29 34.02
N PRO A 78 0.24 26.40 34.04
CA PRO A 78 -0.24 27.69 33.58
C PRO A 78 -0.08 27.88 32.06
N LEU A 79 -1.11 28.44 31.42
CA LEU A 79 -1.12 28.84 30.01
C LEU A 79 -0.43 30.22 29.86
N PRO A 80 0.36 30.46 28.83
CA PRO A 80 0.85 31.79 28.52
C PRO A 80 -0.10 32.56 27.61
N ILE A 81 -0.33 33.81 27.97
CA ILE A 81 -1.13 34.82 27.28
C ILE A 81 -0.26 35.50 26.21
N TRP A 82 -0.81 35.66 25.02
CA TRP A 82 -0.21 36.41 23.93
C TRP A 82 -0.76 37.86 23.90
N PRO A 83 0.05 38.86 23.66
CA PRO A 83 -0.45 40.18 23.32
C PRO A 83 -0.47 40.42 21.81
N SER A 84 -1.58 40.91 21.33
CA SER A 84 -1.78 41.45 19.99
C SER A 84 -1.19 42.86 19.86
N THR A 85 -0.49 43.12 18.74
CA THR A 85 -0.32 44.49 18.24
C THR A 85 -0.36 44.52 16.71
N THR A 86 -1.03 45.54 16.26
CA THR A 86 -1.51 45.93 14.94
C THR A 86 -0.47 46.64 14.07
N THR A 87 -0.60 46.42 12.75
CA THR A 87 -0.47 47.32 11.57
C THR A 87 0.78 48.16 11.33
N SER A 88 1.36 48.03 10.13
CA SER A 88 1.31 49.07 9.06
C SER A 88 2.16 48.68 7.84
N GLN A 89 1.57 48.80 6.67
CA GLN A 89 2.16 48.94 5.32
C GLN A 89 2.28 50.43 4.97
N PRO A 90 2.75 50.81 3.75
CA PRO A 90 3.92 50.55 2.90
C PRO A 90 4.60 51.95 2.52
N PRO A 91 5.18 52.25 1.37
CA PRO A 91 5.16 51.81 0.00
C PRO A 91 6.50 51.93 -0.80
N PRO A 92 6.50 51.78 -2.14
CA PRO A 92 7.58 51.34 -2.99
C PRO A 92 8.31 52.45 -3.79
N SER A 93 9.44 52.12 -4.41
CA SER A 93 9.94 52.75 -5.67
C SER A 93 11.24 52.06 -6.14
N SER A 94 11.18 51.54 -7.34
CA SER A 94 11.54 52.03 -8.66
C SER A 94 13.02 51.85 -9.06
N VAL A 95 13.22 50.94 -10.01
CA VAL A 95 13.96 51.03 -11.30
C VAL A 95 15.32 51.71 -11.35
N THR A 96 16.34 51.02 -11.79
CA THR A 96 16.99 51.31 -13.07
C THR A 96 18.06 50.25 -13.45
N SER A 97 18.06 49.97 -14.74
CA SER A 97 19.00 49.15 -15.53
C SER A 97 20.36 49.82 -15.72
N SER A 98 21.41 49.01 -15.88
CA SER A 98 22.39 49.27 -16.93
C SER A 98 23.36 48.11 -17.13
N ALA A 99 23.81 48.02 -18.36
CA ALA A 99 24.45 46.90 -19.05
C ALA A 99 25.98 46.84 -18.92
N ALA A 100 26.46 45.63 -19.17
CA ALA A 100 27.65 45.17 -19.90
C ALA A 100 29.06 45.70 -19.57
N SER A 101 29.98 44.81 -19.35
CA SER A 101 31.13 44.60 -20.21
C SER A 101 32.03 43.40 -19.84
N SER A 102 32.56 42.83 -20.85
CA SER A 102 33.39 41.67 -21.12
C SER A 102 34.73 41.53 -20.39
N SER A 103 35.03 40.26 -19.97
CA SER A 103 36.27 39.45 -20.12
C SER A 103 37.66 40.03 -19.65
N PRO A 104 38.66 39.16 -19.33
CA PRO A 104 38.90 37.73 -19.65
C PRO A 104 39.45 36.89 -18.46
N ALA A 105 39.51 35.59 -18.72
CA ALA A 105 40.04 34.54 -17.85
C ALA A 105 41.56 34.60 -17.64
N PRO A 106 42.09 33.99 -16.58
CA PRO A 106 43.37 33.30 -16.62
C PRO A 106 43.27 31.82 -16.26
N THR A 107 44.06 31.11 -17.04
CA THR A 107 44.64 29.78 -16.97
C THR A 107 44.65 29.07 -15.63
N ALA A 108 44.33 27.76 -15.69
CA ALA A 108 44.46 26.75 -14.66
C ALA A 108 45.94 26.39 -14.35
N PRO A 109 46.17 25.81 -13.18
CA PRO A 109 47.13 24.74 -13.06
C PRO A 109 46.48 23.41 -12.63
N SER A 110 47.11 22.37 -13.14
CA SER A 110 46.80 20.97 -13.18
C SER A 110 46.73 20.25 -11.85
N SER A 111 45.84 19.25 -11.83
CA SER A 111 45.93 17.92 -11.22
C SER A 111 46.06 17.80 -9.71
N SER A 112 44.93 17.42 -9.09
CA SER A 112 44.91 16.46 -8.01
C SER A 112 43.86 15.40 -8.34
N SER A 113 44.31 14.16 -8.37
CA SER A 113 43.52 12.97 -8.68
C SER A 113 42.41 12.76 -7.64
N SER A 114 41.17 13.09 -8.05
CA SER A 114 39.99 12.57 -7.38
C SER A 114 39.74 11.15 -7.89
N SER A 115 39.82 10.16 -7.02
CA SER A 115 39.37 8.80 -7.30
C SER A 115 37.87 8.83 -7.55
N THR A 116 37.51 8.95 -8.80
CA THR A 116 36.14 8.68 -9.29
C THR A 116 35.93 7.19 -9.10
N SER A 117 35.05 6.79 -8.18
CA SER A 117 34.52 5.43 -8.13
C SER A 117 33.77 5.18 -9.44
N THR A 118 34.39 4.45 -10.34
CA THR A 118 33.77 3.95 -11.55
C THR A 118 32.64 3.02 -11.12
N LEU A 119 31.41 3.46 -11.34
CA LEU A 119 30.22 2.61 -11.29
C LEU A 119 30.45 1.43 -12.25
N VAL A 120 30.62 0.24 -11.69
CA VAL A 120 30.63 -0.99 -12.49
C VAL A 120 29.19 -1.21 -12.95
N PRO A 121 28.89 -1.23 -14.25
CA PRO A 121 27.55 -1.54 -14.71
C PRO A 121 27.17 -2.92 -14.18
N LEU A 122 25.99 -3.02 -13.55
CA LEU A 122 25.44 -4.29 -13.12
C LEU A 122 25.41 -5.29 -14.29
N PRO A 123 25.72 -6.55 -14.03
CA PRO A 123 25.50 -7.58 -15.05
C PRO A 123 24.01 -7.60 -15.41
N LYS A 124 23.71 -7.43 -16.71
CA LYS A 124 22.34 -7.66 -17.19
C LYS A 124 21.87 -9.03 -16.70
N PRO A 125 20.63 -9.14 -16.19
CA PRO A 125 20.05 -10.43 -15.86
C PRO A 125 20.29 -11.39 -17.04
N PRO A 126 20.61 -12.67 -16.79
CA PRO A 126 20.77 -13.63 -17.87
C PRO A 126 19.51 -13.62 -18.75
N PRO A 127 19.64 -13.77 -20.09
CA PRO A 127 18.48 -13.81 -20.97
C PRO A 127 17.59 -14.99 -20.52
N MET A 128 16.47 -14.67 -19.88
CA MET A 128 15.43 -15.64 -19.54
C MET A 128 14.56 -15.83 -20.79
N ASN A 129 14.33 -17.07 -21.19
CA ASN A 129 13.41 -17.39 -22.29
C ASN A 129 11.99 -17.03 -21.86
N GLY A 130 11.33 -16.10 -22.53
CA GLY A 130 9.95 -15.72 -22.23
C GLY A 130 9.64 -14.30 -22.67
N GLN A 131 8.37 -13.92 -22.53
CA GLN A 131 7.90 -12.56 -22.76
C GLN A 131 8.37 -11.66 -21.61
N ASN A 132 9.10 -10.57 -21.91
CA ASN A 132 9.43 -9.56 -20.91
C ASN A 132 8.14 -8.89 -20.41
N ALA A 133 7.93 -8.87 -19.11
CA ALA A 133 6.74 -8.29 -18.47
C ALA A 133 6.85 -6.76 -18.28
N PHE A 134 8.04 -6.18 -18.47
CA PHE A 134 8.32 -4.80 -18.09
C PHE A 134 8.76 -3.92 -19.27
N GLU A 135 8.12 -4.11 -20.45
CA GLU A 135 8.26 -3.15 -21.53
C GLU A 135 7.42 -1.89 -21.28
N PRO A 136 7.86 -0.72 -21.74
CA PRO A 136 7.11 0.53 -21.58
C PRO A 136 5.70 0.44 -22.17
N VAL A 137 4.71 0.94 -21.44
CA VAL A 137 3.31 1.06 -21.96
C VAL A 137 3.23 2.16 -23.02
N GLY A 138 4.05 3.17 -22.89
CA GLY A 138 4.17 4.31 -23.81
C GLY A 138 5.21 5.29 -23.28
N THR A 139 5.74 6.14 -24.15
CA THR A 139 6.77 7.13 -23.84
C THR A 139 6.32 8.57 -24.11
N GLY A 140 5.15 8.75 -24.74
CA GLY A 140 4.57 10.06 -25.03
C GLY A 140 3.98 10.77 -23.83
N PRO A 141 3.64 12.06 -23.94
CA PRO A 141 2.92 12.78 -22.89
C PRO A 141 1.51 12.21 -22.67
N PRO A 142 0.87 12.55 -21.54
CA PRO A 142 -0.54 12.25 -21.33
C PRO A 142 -1.41 12.82 -22.46
N PRO A 143 -2.62 12.25 -22.70
CA PRO A 143 -3.54 12.75 -23.73
C PRO A 143 -3.83 14.26 -23.58
N ALA A 144 -3.87 14.98 -24.71
CA ALA A 144 -4.01 16.44 -24.70
C ALA A 144 -5.32 16.97 -24.06
N ASN A 145 -6.35 16.13 -23.99
CA ASN A 145 -7.62 16.44 -23.33
C ASN A 145 -7.56 16.29 -21.80
N ILE A 146 -6.45 15.82 -21.24
CA ILE A 146 -6.17 15.86 -19.80
C ILE A 146 -5.20 17.03 -19.57
N PRO A 147 -5.70 18.22 -19.14
CA PRO A 147 -4.87 19.41 -19.05
C PRO A 147 -3.84 19.30 -17.94
N SER A 148 -2.65 19.86 -18.16
CA SER A 148 -1.61 19.93 -17.15
C SER A 148 -1.90 20.97 -16.08
N ARG A 149 -1.52 20.65 -14.81
CA ARG A 149 -1.67 21.51 -13.65
C ARG A 149 -0.46 21.44 -12.72
N GLY A 150 0.05 22.59 -12.23
CA GLY A 150 1.28 22.67 -11.43
C GLY A 150 1.07 23.24 -10.02
N ASP A 151 -0.17 23.32 -9.54
CA ASP A 151 -0.53 23.90 -8.24
C ASP A 151 -1.05 22.86 -7.24
N HIS A 152 -0.50 21.63 -7.31
CA HIS A 152 -0.87 20.54 -6.38
C HIS A 152 -0.82 21.05 -4.92
N PRO A 153 -1.84 20.70 -4.07
CA PRO A 153 -1.90 21.17 -2.68
C PRO A 153 -0.70 20.74 -1.83
N VAL A 154 -0.17 19.55 -2.06
CA VAL A 154 1.04 19.06 -1.39
C VAL A 154 2.26 19.37 -2.27
N LYS A 155 3.27 20.01 -1.67
CA LYS A 155 4.53 20.34 -2.36
C LYS A 155 5.65 19.36 -1.96
N PRO A 156 6.58 19.03 -2.87
CA PRO A 156 7.72 18.17 -2.57
C PRO A 156 8.90 18.96 -1.94
N ASP A 157 8.62 19.81 -0.96
CA ASP A 157 9.58 20.77 -0.41
C ASP A 157 10.79 20.10 0.27
N HIS A 158 10.64 18.84 0.66
CA HIS A 158 11.71 18.06 1.30
C HIS A 158 12.36 17.03 0.37
N ILE A 159 12.11 17.11 -0.94
CA ILE A 159 12.76 16.24 -1.94
C ILE A 159 13.76 17.08 -2.74
N VAL A 160 15.01 16.60 -2.84
CA VAL A 160 16.09 17.31 -3.51
C VAL A 160 16.73 16.46 -4.62
N GLY A 161 17.20 17.13 -5.67
CA GLY A 161 17.99 16.51 -6.74
C GLY A 161 17.22 15.60 -7.68
N SER A 162 15.88 15.61 -7.64
CA SER A 162 15.02 14.88 -8.58
C SER A 162 14.29 15.84 -9.51
N THR A 163 14.30 15.57 -10.80
CA THR A 163 13.55 16.30 -11.83
C THR A 163 12.52 15.42 -12.55
N GLY A 164 12.57 14.13 -12.28
CA GLY A 164 11.65 13.11 -12.81
C GLY A 164 10.34 13.03 -12.03
N PRO A 165 9.50 12.04 -12.38
CA PRO A 165 8.31 11.69 -11.60
C PRO A 165 8.67 11.28 -10.18
N LEU A 166 7.85 11.73 -9.21
CA LEU A 166 8.09 11.48 -7.80
C LEU A 166 7.17 10.36 -7.29
N PRO A 167 7.71 9.34 -6.63
CA PRO A 167 6.91 8.28 -6.02
C PRO A 167 6.06 8.83 -4.87
N THR A 168 4.77 8.45 -4.82
CA THR A 168 3.82 8.97 -3.83
C THR A 168 3.40 7.93 -2.79
N ASN A 169 3.27 6.65 -3.20
CA ASN A 169 2.75 5.56 -2.37
C ASN A 169 3.88 4.64 -1.87
N LYS A 170 5.01 5.20 -1.43
CA LYS A 170 6.19 4.42 -1.02
C LYS A 170 6.51 4.56 0.46
N PHE A 171 7.14 3.55 1.02
CA PHE A 171 7.46 3.41 2.45
C PHE A 171 8.15 4.64 3.06
N PHE A 172 8.94 5.37 2.29
CA PHE A 172 9.70 6.53 2.76
C PHE A 172 8.92 7.85 2.75
N ALA A 173 7.63 7.84 2.42
CA ALA A 173 6.84 9.07 2.23
C ALA A 173 6.80 9.96 3.50
N ASN A 174 6.83 9.38 4.69
CA ASN A 174 6.86 10.13 5.94
C ASN A 174 8.10 11.03 6.07
N PHE A 175 9.18 10.79 5.34
CA PHE A 175 10.36 11.66 5.37
C PHE A 175 10.23 12.94 4.55
N TYR A 176 9.20 13.06 3.70
CA TYR A 176 8.91 14.30 2.97
C TYR A 176 7.51 14.86 3.24
N LEU A 177 6.70 14.18 4.05
CA LEU A 177 5.36 14.61 4.43
C LEU A 177 5.30 15.12 5.88
N GLY A 178 4.37 16.01 6.14
CA GLY A 178 3.98 16.47 7.47
C GLY A 178 5.13 16.90 8.37
N SER A 179 5.20 16.31 9.55
CA SER A 179 6.24 16.62 10.55
C SER A 179 7.59 15.98 10.27
N GLN A 180 7.67 15.02 9.34
CA GLN A 180 8.81 14.15 9.04
C GLN A 180 9.25 13.25 10.21
N THR A 181 8.41 13.08 11.24
CA THR A 181 8.69 12.25 12.42
C THR A 181 7.96 10.92 12.41
N GLY A 182 7.05 10.70 11.45
CA GLY A 182 6.42 9.41 11.23
C GLY A 182 7.44 8.37 10.80
N PRO A 183 7.32 7.10 11.26
CA PRO A 183 8.25 6.05 10.91
C PRO A 183 8.10 5.60 9.45
N SER A 184 9.16 4.98 8.94
CA SER A 184 9.21 4.27 7.66
C SER A 184 9.70 2.85 7.90
N PHE A 185 9.17 1.87 7.16
CA PHE A 185 9.40 0.46 7.41
C PHE A 185 10.10 -0.18 6.21
N THR A 186 11.40 -0.44 6.37
CA THR A 186 12.21 -1.10 5.33
C THR A 186 12.15 -2.62 5.39
N HIS A 187 11.60 -3.15 6.48
CA HIS A 187 11.62 -4.56 6.84
C HIS A 187 13.04 -5.17 6.78
N PRO A 188 13.56 -5.72 7.90
CA PRO A 188 12.85 -5.88 9.18
C PRO A 188 12.91 -4.65 10.09
N TYR A 189 13.55 -3.55 9.69
CA TYR A 189 13.75 -2.37 10.53
C TYR A 189 12.67 -1.31 10.30
N GLY A 190 12.21 -0.69 11.40
CA GLY A 190 11.54 0.58 11.39
C GLY A 190 12.54 1.71 11.63
N VAL A 191 12.45 2.79 10.85
CA VAL A 191 13.34 3.94 10.96
C VAL A 191 12.54 5.24 11.02
N ALA A 192 13.00 6.22 11.82
CA ALA A 192 12.33 7.53 11.91
C ALA A 192 13.31 8.62 12.35
N TRP A 193 13.00 9.87 12.01
CA TRP A 193 13.77 11.01 12.53
C TRP A 193 13.37 11.30 13.97
N ALA A 194 14.30 11.21 14.92
CA ALA A 194 14.04 11.43 16.35
C ALA A 194 13.62 12.88 16.66
N LYS A 195 14.19 13.86 15.98
CA LYS A 195 13.84 15.32 16.04
C LYS A 195 13.64 15.84 17.46
N GLY A 196 14.51 15.43 18.39
CA GLY A 196 14.51 15.83 19.79
C GLY A 196 13.46 15.16 20.67
N LYS A 197 12.74 14.15 20.16
CA LYS A 197 11.70 13.40 20.88
C LYS A 197 12.23 12.06 21.37
N GLY A 198 11.54 11.49 22.36
CA GLY A 198 11.81 10.14 22.92
C GLY A 198 12.56 10.17 24.23
N PRO A 199 12.90 9.01 24.80
CA PRO A 199 13.63 8.85 26.06
C PRO A 199 15.02 9.53 26.04
N VAL A 200 15.68 9.51 24.89
CA VAL A 200 16.96 10.20 24.66
C VAL A 200 16.72 11.36 23.70
N THR A 201 17.10 12.58 24.13
CA THR A 201 17.07 13.74 23.24
C THR A 201 18.12 13.58 22.15
N SER A 202 17.67 13.32 20.94
CA SER A 202 18.49 13.11 19.75
C SER A 202 17.89 13.78 18.53
N TYR A 203 18.74 14.14 17.57
CA TYR A 203 18.30 14.63 16.26
C TYR A 203 18.73 13.68 15.14
N GLY A 204 19.18 12.47 15.49
CA GLY A 204 19.57 11.42 14.55
C GLY A 204 18.40 10.60 14.01
N LEU A 205 18.74 9.58 13.23
CA LEU A 205 17.80 8.55 12.75
C LEU A 205 17.71 7.45 13.79
N MET A 206 16.53 7.28 14.38
CA MET A 206 16.23 6.16 15.28
C MET A 206 15.88 4.91 14.48
N VAL A 207 16.28 3.77 15.00
CA VAL A 207 16.12 2.44 14.41
C VAL A 207 15.49 1.52 15.45
N SER A 208 14.51 0.75 15.03
CA SER A 208 13.86 -0.27 15.85
C SER A 208 13.63 -1.57 15.08
N ASN A 209 13.64 -2.66 15.81
CA ASN A 209 13.11 -3.96 15.37
C ASN A 209 12.35 -4.55 16.56
N ILE A 210 11.03 -4.62 16.44
CA ILE A 210 10.09 -4.91 17.55
C ILE A 210 9.89 -6.42 17.71
N GLU A 211 10.06 -6.92 18.92
CA GLU A 211 9.80 -8.32 19.25
C GLU A 211 8.31 -8.59 19.49
N PHE A 212 7.92 -9.86 19.38
CA PHE A 212 6.52 -10.27 19.55
C PHE A 212 5.94 -9.89 20.92
N ASN A 213 6.73 -9.99 21.98
CA ASN A 213 6.33 -9.63 23.34
C ASN A 213 6.16 -8.13 23.58
N GLN A 214 6.56 -7.30 22.63
CA GLN A 214 6.40 -5.84 22.68
C GLN A 214 5.12 -5.37 21.95
N LEU A 215 4.40 -6.26 21.24
CA LEU A 215 3.18 -5.91 20.53
C LEU A 215 2.09 -5.44 21.49
N ALA A 216 1.36 -4.42 21.07
CA ALA A 216 0.09 -4.05 21.69
C ALA A 216 -1.07 -4.69 20.92
N PHE A 217 -2.05 -5.20 21.65
CA PHE A 217 -3.22 -5.86 21.11
C PHE A 217 -4.48 -5.08 21.44
N GLY A 218 -5.43 -5.04 20.51
CA GLY A 218 -6.75 -4.48 20.69
C GLY A 218 -7.68 -5.36 21.55
N PRO A 219 -8.92 -4.91 21.73
CA PRO A 219 -9.93 -5.69 22.44
C PRO A 219 -10.20 -7.02 21.73
N THR A 220 -10.58 -8.01 22.51
CA THR A 220 -10.95 -9.33 22.00
C THR A 220 -12.41 -9.33 21.54
N SER A 221 -12.67 -9.80 20.33
CA SER A 221 -14.03 -10.04 19.85
C SER A 221 -14.65 -11.21 20.58
N GLN A 222 -15.87 -11.01 21.13
CA GLN A 222 -16.63 -12.08 21.77
C GLN A 222 -17.62 -12.77 20.81
N SER A 223 -17.82 -12.16 19.63
CA SER A 223 -18.76 -12.67 18.63
C SER A 223 -18.11 -13.61 17.60
N ILE A 224 -16.79 -13.50 17.40
CA ILE A 224 -16.06 -14.33 16.46
C ILE A 224 -15.52 -15.58 17.17
N PRO A 225 -15.73 -16.80 16.64
CA PRO A 225 -15.16 -18.02 17.20
C PRO A 225 -13.64 -17.93 17.38
N GLY A 226 -13.12 -18.35 18.53
CA GLY A 226 -11.70 -18.21 18.86
C GLY A 226 -11.34 -16.88 19.52
N ASN A 227 -12.30 -15.98 19.69
CA ASN A 227 -12.15 -14.69 20.36
C ASN A 227 -10.89 -13.91 19.91
N PRO A 228 -10.73 -13.64 18.63
CA PRO A 228 -9.56 -12.94 18.14
C PRO A 228 -9.49 -11.51 18.64
N VAL A 229 -8.28 -10.95 18.72
CA VAL A 229 -8.08 -9.52 18.96
C VAL A 229 -8.46 -8.71 17.71
N GLN A 230 -9.05 -7.53 17.92
CA GLN A 230 -9.45 -6.67 16.80
C GLN A 230 -8.26 -6.17 15.99
N PHE A 231 -7.17 -5.81 16.69
CA PHE A 231 -5.95 -5.33 16.01
C PHE A 231 -4.71 -5.76 16.78
N TYR A 232 -3.57 -5.66 16.11
CA TYR A 232 -2.27 -5.57 16.75
C TYR A 232 -1.43 -4.47 16.12
N ILE A 233 -0.58 -3.84 16.92
CA ILE A 233 0.25 -2.72 16.51
C ILE A 233 1.64 -2.83 17.15
N ASN A 234 2.67 -2.45 16.40
CA ASN A 234 4.02 -2.32 16.93
C ASN A 234 4.17 -0.95 17.60
N PRO A 235 4.76 -0.87 18.79
CA PRO A 235 5.02 0.40 19.44
C PRO A 235 5.86 1.33 18.58
N ILE A 236 5.45 2.60 18.50
CA ILE A 236 6.16 3.64 17.77
C ILE A 236 7.03 4.43 18.74
N GLY A 237 8.20 4.87 18.29
CA GLY A 237 9.10 5.70 19.09
C GLY A 237 10.08 4.91 19.96
N ILE A 238 10.13 3.60 19.81
CA ILE A 238 11.19 2.79 20.44
C ILE A 238 12.54 3.15 19.79
N GLN A 239 13.44 3.64 20.61
CA GLN A 239 14.79 4.05 20.23
C GLN A 239 15.78 2.93 20.59
N SER A 240 15.72 1.78 19.91
CA SER A 240 16.68 0.70 20.16
C SER A 240 18.09 1.18 19.87
N MET A 241 18.29 1.77 18.69
CA MET A 241 19.54 2.43 18.30
C MET A 241 19.20 3.77 17.63
N ILE A 242 20.10 4.75 17.77
CA ILE A 242 20.00 6.02 17.07
C ILE A 242 21.35 6.35 16.45
N LEU A 243 21.39 6.55 15.14
CA LEU A 243 22.57 7.03 14.43
C LEU A 243 22.50 8.56 14.31
N SER A 244 23.40 9.25 15.01
CA SER A 244 23.39 10.70 15.17
C SER A 244 24.81 11.29 15.08
N ALA A 245 24.91 12.60 15.27
CA ALA A 245 26.19 13.29 15.38
C ALA A 245 26.09 14.43 16.40
N ALA A 246 27.22 14.83 16.97
CA ALA A 246 27.29 15.88 17.98
C ALA A 246 26.82 17.24 17.45
N GLU A 247 26.95 17.47 16.16
CA GLU A 247 26.59 18.72 15.48
C GLU A 247 25.09 18.80 15.15
N LEU A 248 24.33 17.69 15.30
CA LEU A 248 22.88 17.70 15.06
C LEU A 248 22.12 18.28 16.25
N GLY A 249 21.14 19.12 15.97
CA GLY A 249 20.36 19.85 16.97
C GLY A 249 19.04 20.40 16.41
N PRO A 250 18.41 21.37 17.11
CA PRO A 250 17.12 21.94 16.69
C PRO A 250 17.12 22.57 15.29
N SER A 251 18.28 22.97 14.78
CA SER A 251 18.44 23.56 13.43
C SER A 251 18.63 22.52 12.34
N SER A 252 18.68 21.22 12.69
CA SER A 252 18.88 20.15 11.72
C SER A 252 17.74 20.06 10.73
N VAL A 253 18.09 19.69 9.51
CA VAL A 253 17.16 19.50 8.40
C VAL A 253 17.32 18.10 7.82
N LEU A 254 16.19 17.53 7.44
CA LEU A 254 16.12 16.25 6.78
C LEU A 254 15.49 16.42 5.39
N VAL A 255 16.14 15.88 4.37
CA VAL A 255 15.62 15.85 3.00
C VAL A 255 15.78 14.46 2.39
N VAL A 256 14.90 14.15 1.43
CA VAL A 256 14.94 12.91 0.66
C VAL A 256 15.62 13.18 -0.67
N SER A 257 16.54 12.32 -1.05
CA SER A 257 17.18 12.35 -2.36
C SER A 257 17.11 10.99 -3.04
N LYS A 258 17.18 10.98 -4.36
CA LYS A 258 17.12 9.77 -5.19
C LYS A 258 15.94 8.84 -4.85
N PRO A 259 14.70 9.36 -4.70
CA PRO A 259 13.55 8.50 -4.44
C PRO A 259 13.25 7.63 -5.67
N SER A 260 13.06 6.32 -5.46
CA SER A 260 12.72 5.34 -6.50
C SER A 260 11.55 4.44 -6.06
N ALA A 261 11.26 3.40 -6.83
CA ALA A 261 10.21 2.45 -6.48
C ALA A 261 10.55 1.63 -5.21
N PHE A 262 11.84 1.42 -4.91
CA PHE A 262 12.31 0.50 -3.86
C PHE A 262 13.27 1.14 -2.87
N SER A 263 13.71 2.36 -3.11
CA SER A 263 14.78 3.00 -2.33
C SER A 263 14.62 4.50 -2.25
N ALA A 264 15.27 5.08 -1.24
CA ALA A 264 15.51 6.51 -1.13
C ALA A 264 16.75 6.77 -0.27
N THR A 265 17.45 7.88 -0.49
CA THR A 265 18.51 8.32 0.40
C THR A 265 18.02 9.49 1.26
N ILE A 266 18.09 9.34 2.56
CA ILE A 266 17.76 10.39 3.52
C ILE A 266 19.04 11.15 3.87
N LEU A 267 19.03 12.46 3.71
CA LEU A 267 20.14 13.34 4.07
C LEU A 267 19.76 14.13 5.32
N LEU A 268 20.54 13.97 6.39
CA LEU A 268 20.34 14.65 7.66
C LEU A 268 21.55 15.57 7.91
N SER A 269 21.29 16.88 7.91
CA SER A 269 22.30 17.92 8.01
C SER A 269 22.11 18.77 9.26
N PRO A 270 23.20 19.31 9.88
CA PRO A 270 23.11 20.17 11.07
C PRO A 270 22.27 21.45 10.85
N TYR A 271 22.28 21.98 9.63
CA TYR A 271 21.51 23.17 9.23
C TYR A 271 21.37 23.23 7.70
N PRO A 272 20.44 24.03 7.15
CA PRO A 272 20.29 24.19 5.70
C PRO A 272 21.58 24.66 5.03
N GLY A 273 22.01 23.98 3.98
CA GLY A 273 23.23 24.32 3.23
C GLY A 273 24.54 23.83 3.87
N SER A 274 24.50 23.07 4.97
CA SER A 274 25.67 22.41 5.52
C SER A 274 26.30 21.44 4.50
N THR A 275 27.62 21.46 4.38
CA THR A 275 28.37 20.45 3.62
C THR A 275 28.62 19.17 4.42
N SER A 276 28.51 19.25 5.75
CA SER A 276 28.56 18.09 6.64
C SER A 276 27.16 17.50 6.80
N HIS A 277 27.04 16.19 6.68
CA HIS A 277 25.77 15.49 6.77
C HIS A 277 25.96 14.01 7.08
N ILE A 278 24.87 13.35 7.46
CA ILE A 278 24.76 11.90 7.45
C ILE A 278 23.80 11.52 6.32
N ALA A 279 24.20 10.63 5.42
CA ALA A 279 23.34 10.06 4.41
C ALA A 279 22.94 8.63 4.78
N PHE A 280 21.65 8.33 4.69
CA PHE A 280 21.10 7.01 4.98
C PHE A 280 20.48 6.44 3.70
N PRO A 281 21.13 5.52 2.98
CA PRO A 281 20.50 4.77 1.91
C PRO A 281 19.51 3.78 2.51
N LEU A 282 18.23 3.98 2.24
CA LEU A 282 17.14 3.12 2.67
C LEU A 282 16.66 2.28 1.48
N VAL A 283 16.77 0.97 1.62
CA VAL A 283 16.31 -0.01 0.62
C VAL A 283 15.49 -1.07 1.33
N GLN A 284 14.35 -1.46 0.73
CA GLN A 284 13.51 -2.52 1.31
C GLN A 284 14.31 -3.81 1.46
N GLY A 285 14.20 -4.44 2.63
CA GLY A 285 14.94 -5.66 2.96
C GLY A 285 16.40 -5.46 3.38
N MET A 286 16.88 -4.23 3.57
CA MET A 286 18.29 -3.98 3.94
C MET A 286 18.71 -4.75 5.19
N GLY A 287 19.86 -5.44 5.12
CA GLY A 287 20.43 -6.22 6.22
C GLY A 287 21.06 -5.36 7.31
N PHE A 288 21.54 -4.18 6.93
CA PHE A 288 22.13 -3.19 7.82
C PHE A 288 21.43 -1.85 7.64
N VAL A 289 21.23 -1.12 8.73
CA VAL A 289 20.95 0.31 8.65
C VAL A 289 22.29 1.03 8.54
N THR A 290 22.52 1.67 7.41
CA THR A 290 23.82 2.26 7.04
C THR A 290 23.75 3.79 7.12
N ALA A 291 24.74 4.39 7.78
CA ALA A 291 24.92 5.83 7.90
C ALA A 291 26.28 6.25 7.33
N LEU A 292 26.26 7.14 6.35
CA LEU A 292 27.45 7.68 5.68
C LEU A 292 27.73 9.07 6.25
N TYR A 293 28.76 9.18 7.05
CA TYR A 293 29.16 10.41 7.72
C TYR A 293 30.10 11.23 6.83
N THR A 294 29.84 12.53 6.76
CA THR A 294 30.70 13.50 6.11
C THR A 294 31.10 14.57 7.11
N LYS A 295 32.34 14.52 7.64
CA LYS A 295 32.95 15.48 8.55
C LYS A 295 32.07 15.82 9.77
N LEU A 296 31.60 14.82 10.49
CA LEU A 296 30.81 14.94 11.71
C LEU A 296 31.42 14.11 12.83
N GLN A 297 31.06 14.38 14.06
CA GLN A 297 31.43 13.53 15.20
C GLN A 297 30.33 12.49 15.44
N PRO A 298 30.52 11.19 15.16
CA PRO A 298 29.50 10.19 15.33
C PRO A 298 29.01 10.06 16.78
N MET A 299 27.70 9.94 16.93
CA MET A 299 27.04 9.56 18.16
C MET A 299 26.12 8.38 17.85
N VAL A 300 26.31 7.26 18.52
CA VAL A 300 25.37 6.15 18.54
C VAL A 300 24.70 6.18 19.91
N GLN A 301 23.36 6.31 19.90
CA GLN A 301 22.59 6.47 21.13
C GLN A 301 21.54 5.36 21.25
N SER A 302 21.03 5.14 22.48
CA SER A 302 19.95 4.21 22.73
C SER A 302 19.03 4.73 23.84
N GLY A 303 17.72 4.75 23.57
CA GLY A 303 16.68 4.98 24.57
C GLY A 303 16.29 3.72 25.35
N VAL A 304 16.80 2.57 24.94
CA VAL A 304 16.70 1.28 25.67
C VAL A 304 17.90 1.09 26.60
N PHE A 305 18.96 1.89 26.40
CA PHE A 305 20.21 1.95 27.12
C PHE A 305 21.17 0.78 26.90
N PHE A 306 22.47 1.13 26.88
CA PHE A 306 23.56 0.20 26.68
C PHE A 306 23.91 -0.49 28.00
N ARG A 307 23.80 -1.79 28.03
CA ARG A 307 24.22 -2.64 29.13
C ARG A 307 25.69 -3.06 29.00
N GLN A 308 26.12 -3.36 27.77
CA GLN A 308 27.51 -3.75 27.46
C GLN A 308 27.91 -3.13 26.13
N PHE A 309 29.17 -2.79 26.00
CA PHE A 309 29.82 -2.34 24.79
C PHE A 309 31.21 -2.95 24.72
N GLU A 310 31.51 -3.66 23.64
CA GLU A 310 32.75 -4.39 23.44
C GLU A 310 33.27 -4.20 22.02
N GLN A 311 34.55 -3.88 21.88
CA GLN A 311 35.21 -3.91 20.58
C GLN A 311 35.67 -5.35 20.30
N LEU A 312 35.27 -5.86 19.14
CA LEU A 312 35.63 -7.21 18.69
C LEU A 312 36.73 -7.20 17.65
N GLY A 313 37.25 -8.38 17.32
CA GLY A 313 38.21 -8.55 16.23
C GLY A 313 37.57 -8.14 14.89
N SER A 314 38.33 -7.43 14.07
CA SER A 314 37.89 -7.00 12.73
C SER A 314 37.70 -8.22 11.82
N PRO A 315 36.59 -8.36 11.14
CA PRO A 315 36.37 -9.47 10.20
C PRO A 315 37.21 -9.31 8.91
N ARG A 316 37.69 -8.11 8.62
CA ARG A 316 38.58 -7.80 7.48
C ARG A 316 39.32 -6.47 7.74
N PRO A 317 40.43 -6.17 7.00
CA PRO A 317 41.12 -4.91 7.11
C PRO A 317 40.21 -3.70 6.95
N ASP A 318 40.48 -2.62 7.63
CA ASP A 318 39.78 -1.33 7.58
C ASP A 318 38.28 -1.36 8.01
N LEU A 319 37.88 -2.45 8.66
CA LEU A 319 36.52 -2.61 9.17
C LEU A 319 36.52 -2.90 10.67
N PHE A 320 36.20 -1.91 11.50
CA PHE A 320 36.08 -2.06 12.94
C PHE A 320 34.73 -2.66 13.31
N LYS A 321 34.73 -3.56 14.31
CA LYS A 321 33.51 -4.24 14.76
C LYS A 321 33.31 -4.06 16.26
N TYR A 322 32.04 -3.81 16.64
CA TYR A 322 31.65 -3.71 18.04
C TYR A 322 30.35 -4.49 18.26
N ARG A 323 30.24 -5.06 19.47
CA ARG A 323 29.00 -5.67 19.98
C ARG A 323 28.45 -4.77 21.07
N VAL A 324 27.14 -4.54 21.02
CA VAL A 324 26.37 -3.88 22.07
C VAL A 324 25.25 -4.77 22.54
N MET A 325 25.07 -4.87 23.88
CA MET A 325 23.89 -5.45 24.52
C MET A 325 23.07 -4.32 25.11
N LEU A 326 21.77 -4.28 24.79
CA LEU A 326 20.84 -3.33 25.39
C LEU A 326 20.24 -3.86 26.69
N GLU A 327 19.59 -3.00 27.48
CA GLU A 327 18.97 -3.42 28.76
C GLU A 327 17.80 -4.40 28.58
N ASP A 328 17.14 -4.39 27.41
CA ASP A 328 16.13 -5.38 27.01
C ASP A 328 16.75 -6.73 26.58
N ARG A 329 18.06 -6.86 26.67
CA ARG A 329 18.87 -8.03 26.30
C ARG A 329 18.92 -8.31 24.80
N THR A 330 18.55 -7.38 23.96
CA THR A 330 18.81 -7.49 22.54
C THR A 330 20.27 -7.16 22.22
N GLU A 331 20.86 -7.97 21.37
CA GLU A 331 22.22 -7.76 20.89
C GLU A 331 22.21 -7.04 19.55
N TRP A 332 23.09 -6.05 19.40
CA TRP A 332 23.32 -5.33 18.16
C TRP A 332 24.79 -5.33 17.81
N LEU A 333 25.09 -5.36 16.52
CA LEU A 333 26.45 -5.21 16.02
C LEU A 333 26.60 -3.82 15.37
N ILE A 334 27.77 -3.23 15.54
CA ILE A 334 28.16 -1.99 14.90
C ILE A 334 29.42 -2.26 14.08
N TYR A 335 29.39 -1.94 12.80
CA TYR A 335 30.53 -2.00 11.92
C TYR A 335 30.90 -0.59 11.49
N VAL A 336 32.18 -0.25 11.53
CA VAL A 336 32.68 1.10 11.17
C VAL A 336 33.80 0.99 10.15
N MET A 337 33.68 1.80 9.12
CA MET A 337 34.64 1.90 8.04
C MET A 337 35.02 3.38 7.87
N SER A 338 36.23 3.75 8.23
CA SER A 338 36.73 5.11 8.08
C SER A 338 37.18 5.37 6.64
N ALA A 339 36.93 6.55 6.11
CA ALA A 339 37.37 6.91 4.77
C ALA A 339 38.87 6.94 4.57
N ASP A 340 39.63 7.13 5.65
CA ASP A 340 41.10 7.21 5.69
C ASP A 340 41.78 6.05 6.47
N GLY A 341 40.97 5.03 6.87
CA GLY A 341 41.43 3.89 7.67
C GLY A 341 41.73 4.20 9.14
N THR A 342 41.50 5.44 9.60
CA THR A 342 41.72 5.83 11.00
C THR A 342 40.72 5.14 11.93
N ASP A 343 41.23 4.68 13.11
CA ASP A 343 40.35 4.14 14.16
C ASP A 343 39.28 5.18 14.55
N PRO A 344 38.00 4.85 14.43
CA PRO A 344 36.89 5.75 14.78
C PRO A 344 36.82 6.04 16.28
N GLN A 345 37.58 5.30 17.11
CA GLN A 345 37.66 5.42 18.56
C GLN A 345 36.30 5.51 19.25
N LEU A 346 35.38 4.64 18.86
CA LEU A 346 34.06 4.60 19.51
C LEU A 346 34.26 4.24 20.99
N ARG A 347 33.68 5.04 21.87
CA ARG A 347 33.75 4.85 23.33
C ARG A 347 32.37 5.04 23.95
N LEU A 348 32.01 4.17 24.87
CA LEU A 348 30.85 4.34 25.72
C LEU A 348 31.13 5.47 26.72
N GLU A 349 30.39 6.58 26.60
CA GLU A 349 30.46 7.72 27.51
C GLU A 349 29.53 7.55 28.70
N ASP A 350 28.31 7.07 28.44
CA ASP A 350 27.34 6.73 29.47
C ASP A 350 26.38 5.63 28.94
N HIS A 351 25.40 5.24 29.74
CA HIS A 351 24.44 4.18 29.40
C HIS A 351 23.61 4.47 28.16
N SER A 352 23.60 5.68 27.61
CA SER A 352 22.79 6.08 26.46
C SER A 352 23.60 6.54 25.25
N LEU A 353 24.92 6.68 25.38
CA LEU A 353 25.78 7.36 24.40
C LEU A 353 27.10 6.66 24.16
N ILE A 354 27.35 6.29 22.92
CA ILE A 354 28.65 5.94 22.37
C ILE A 354 29.08 7.05 21.43
N ARG A 355 30.28 7.58 21.58
CA ARG A 355 30.84 8.69 20.81
C ARG A 355 32.13 8.29 20.09
N GLY A 356 32.30 8.80 18.86
CA GLY A 356 33.50 8.66 18.07
C GLY A 356 34.34 9.95 17.98
N ILE A 357 35.36 9.94 17.13
CA ILE A 357 36.23 11.09 16.91
C ILE A 357 35.54 12.23 16.18
N SER A 358 35.97 13.47 16.46
CA SER A 358 35.47 14.65 15.76
C SER A 358 35.94 14.68 14.31
N GLY A 359 35.08 15.22 13.40
CA GLY A 359 35.39 15.36 11.98
C GLY A 359 35.46 14.07 11.19
N PHE A 360 34.91 12.99 11.74
CA PHE A 360 34.84 11.68 11.09
C PHE A 360 34.13 11.74 9.72
N SER A 361 34.75 11.06 8.75
CA SER A 361 34.15 10.72 7.46
C SER A 361 34.28 9.22 7.25
N GLY A 362 33.16 8.55 6.95
CA GLY A 362 33.14 7.10 6.85
C GLY A 362 31.76 6.54 6.98
N THR A 363 31.64 5.23 7.10
CA THR A 363 30.39 4.50 7.17
C THR A 363 30.24 3.85 8.55
N ILE A 364 29.05 3.97 9.14
CA ILE A 364 28.62 3.19 10.31
C ILE A 364 27.42 2.37 9.90
N GLN A 365 27.50 1.06 10.12
CA GLN A 365 26.40 0.12 9.90
C GLN A 365 25.98 -0.48 11.23
N ILE A 366 24.67 -0.61 11.44
CA ILE A 366 24.14 -1.32 12.61
C ILE A 366 23.18 -2.42 12.16
N CYS A 367 23.15 -3.50 12.90
CA CYS A 367 22.19 -4.60 12.70
C CYS A 367 21.89 -5.29 14.03
N LYS A 368 20.68 -5.81 14.17
CA LYS A 368 20.25 -6.60 15.31
C LYS A 368 20.71 -8.05 15.14
N ASN A 369 21.34 -8.61 16.15
CA ASN A 369 21.86 -9.98 16.12
C ASN A 369 21.10 -10.91 17.09
N PRO A 370 20.17 -11.76 16.60
CA PRO A 370 19.43 -12.67 17.46
C PRO A 370 20.16 -14.01 17.73
N LEU A 371 21.30 -14.28 17.05
CA LEU A 371 21.97 -15.59 17.06
C LEU A 371 23.36 -15.59 17.73
N GLY A 372 23.77 -14.47 18.34
CA GLY A 372 25.12 -14.38 18.96
C GLY A 372 26.25 -14.66 17.96
N GLU A 373 27.21 -15.50 18.29
CA GLU A 373 28.38 -15.77 17.43
C GLU A 373 28.04 -16.33 16.04
N GLU A 374 26.98 -17.14 15.92
CA GLU A 374 26.52 -17.65 14.61
C GLU A 374 26.03 -16.49 13.73
N GLY A 375 25.24 -15.59 14.30
CA GLY A 375 24.75 -14.39 13.61
C GLY A 375 25.89 -13.46 13.23
N GLU A 376 26.88 -13.27 14.10
CA GLU A 376 28.07 -12.50 13.78
C GLU A 376 28.74 -13.02 12.51
N GLY A 377 28.97 -14.35 12.43
CA GLY A 377 29.58 -14.97 11.25
C GLY A 377 28.77 -14.74 9.97
N ILE A 378 27.43 -14.61 10.05
CA ILE A 378 26.59 -14.28 8.90
C ILE A 378 26.78 -12.81 8.50
N TYR A 379 26.70 -11.87 9.45
CA TYR A 379 26.86 -10.45 9.20
C TYR A 379 28.27 -10.10 8.72
N ASP A 380 29.31 -10.69 9.30
CA ASP A 380 30.72 -10.44 8.93
C ASP A 380 31.02 -10.67 7.45
N ARG A 381 30.29 -11.61 6.81
CA ARG A 381 30.45 -11.87 5.36
C ARG A 381 30.00 -10.70 4.49
N SER A 382 29.07 -9.88 4.98
CA SER A 382 28.41 -8.82 4.21
C SER A 382 28.67 -7.42 4.78
N ALA A 383 29.31 -7.31 5.96
CA ALA A 383 29.59 -6.03 6.58
C ALA A 383 30.54 -5.19 5.70
N GLY A 384 30.34 -3.88 5.66
CA GLY A 384 31.09 -2.94 4.84
C GLY A 384 30.47 -2.66 3.46
N VAL A 385 29.47 -3.44 2.99
CA VAL A 385 28.69 -3.13 1.77
C VAL A 385 27.23 -2.88 2.11
N TYR A 386 26.55 -2.12 1.26
CA TYR A 386 25.14 -1.76 1.40
C TYR A 386 24.49 -1.54 0.04
N ALA A 387 23.19 -1.87 -0.07
CA ALA A 387 22.38 -1.62 -1.24
C ALA A 387 22.02 -0.12 -1.33
N VAL A 388 21.89 0.39 -2.56
CA VAL A 388 21.50 1.79 -2.83
C VAL A 388 20.32 1.88 -3.79
N GLU A 389 20.13 0.89 -4.68
CA GLU A 389 19.06 0.85 -5.67
C GLU A 389 18.74 -0.60 -6.05
N VAL A 390 17.55 -0.80 -6.62
CA VAL A 390 17.05 -2.11 -7.05
C VAL A 390 16.68 -2.09 -8.52
N GLN A 391 17.16 -3.06 -9.26
CA GLN A 391 16.69 -3.35 -10.61
C GLN A 391 15.73 -4.53 -10.56
N LEU A 392 14.53 -4.32 -11.10
CA LEU A 392 13.49 -5.32 -11.25
C LEU A 392 13.48 -5.86 -12.68
N ALA A 393 13.44 -7.19 -12.82
CA ALA A 393 13.22 -7.85 -14.09
C ALA A 393 12.13 -8.92 -13.95
N GLY A 394 11.37 -9.18 -15.01
CA GLY A 394 10.30 -10.19 -14.99
C GLY A 394 10.01 -10.75 -16.36
N PHE A 395 9.74 -12.07 -16.41
CA PHE A 395 9.49 -12.82 -17.65
C PHE A 395 8.39 -13.85 -17.45
N VAL A 396 7.61 -14.07 -18.50
CA VAL A 396 6.53 -15.07 -18.51
C VAL A 396 6.73 -16.06 -19.65
N VAL A 397 6.74 -17.35 -19.34
CA VAL A 397 6.74 -18.44 -20.30
C VAL A 397 5.32 -18.99 -20.35
N ALA A 398 4.53 -18.50 -21.32
CA ALA A 398 3.09 -18.70 -21.34
C ALA A 398 2.67 -20.16 -21.54
N ASP A 399 3.36 -20.92 -22.38
CA ASP A 399 3.12 -22.35 -22.63
C ASP A 399 3.41 -23.23 -21.39
N GLN A 400 4.32 -22.81 -20.53
CA GLN A 400 4.64 -23.47 -19.26
C GLN A 400 3.87 -22.90 -18.08
N GLN A 401 3.07 -21.84 -18.28
CA GLN A 401 2.36 -21.12 -17.21
C GLN A 401 3.30 -20.71 -16.06
N THR A 402 4.53 -20.36 -16.41
CA THR A 402 5.57 -20.00 -15.44
C THR A 402 5.98 -18.55 -15.64
N GLY A 403 6.07 -17.82 -14.54
CA GLY A 403 6.64 -16.49 -14.50
C GLY A 403 7.80 -16.44 -13.53
N THR A 404 8.73 -15.54 -13.81
CA THR A 404 9.83 -15.24 -12.92
C THR A 404 9.93 -13.72 -12.72
N TYR A 405 10.28 -13.30 -11.52
CA TYR A 405 10.74 -11.94 -11.29
C TYR A 405 11.99 -11.96 -10.43
N SER A 406 12.84 -10.96 -10.58
CA SER A 406 14.11 -10.90 -9.87
C SER A 406 14.42 -9.48 -9.39
N PHE A 407 15.01 -9.41 -8.21
CA PHE A 407 15.67 -8.23 -7.70
C PHE A 407 17.18 -8.36 -7.87
N SER A 408 17.82 -7.31 -8.38
CA SER A 408 19.27 -7.16 -8.41
C SER A 408 19.62 -5.82 -7.80
N TRP A 409 20.45 -5.83 -6.75
CA TRP A 409 20.79 -4.63 -6.02
C TRP A 409 22.06 -4.00 -6.55
N GLU A 410 22.01 -2.69 -6.79
CA GLU A 410 23.19 -1.87 -6.87
C GLU A 410 23.74 -1.65 -5.46
N LYS A 411 25.03 -1.83 -5.28
CA LYS A 411 25.69 -1.75 -3.96
C LYS A 411 26.91 -0.84 -3.97
N GLN A 412 27.21 -0.29 -2.79
CA GLN A 412 28.38 0.50 -2.51
C GLN A 412 29.08 0.01 -1.23
N GLY A 413 30.28 0.49 -0.96
CA GLY A 413 31.05 0.17 0.25
C GLY A 413 32.40 -0.43 -0.04
N LEU A 414 32.90 -1.23 0.91
CA LEU A 414 34.23 -1.84 0.91
C LEU A 414 34.22 -3.13 0.07
N ASP A 415 35.20 -3.28 -0.84
CA ASP A 415 35.39 -4.49 -1.65
C ASP A 415 34.11 -4.97 -2.35
N VAL A 416 33.36 -4.06 -2.97
CA VAL A 416 32.07 -4.31 -3.60
C VAL A 416 32.10 -5.47 -4.61
N SER A 417 33.23 -5.78 -5.23
CA SER A 417 33.35 -6.88 -6.19
C SER A 417 33.34 -8.27 -5.55
N THR A 418 33.73 -8.40 -4.30
CA THR A 418 33.93 -9.68 -3.60
C THR A 418 32.99 -9.87 -2.41
N THR A 419 32.49 -8.76 -1.81
CA THR A 419 31.61 -8.81 -0.65
C THR A 419 30.15 -8.87 -1.09
N PRO A 420 29.42 -9.96 -0.80
CA PRO A 420 28.00 -10.05 -1.12
C PRO A 420 27.15 -9.21 -0.16
N LEU A 421 25.98 -8.79 -0.60
CA LEU A 421 24.97 -8.19 0.27
C LEU A 421 24.34 -9.23 1.21
N LEU A 422 23.84 -8.76 2.34
CA LEU A 422 22.87 -9.44 3.16
C LEU A 422 21.55 -8.66 3.06
N MET A 423 20.51 -9.31 2.57
CA MET A 423 19.19 -8.71 2.43
C MET A 423 18.14 -9.63 3.06
N PHE A 424 17.09 -9.05 3.66
CA PHE A 424 16.01 -9.80 4.30
C PHE A 424 14.83 -10.00 3.34
N ALA A 425 14.46 -11.25 3.14
CA ALA A 425 13.32 -11.67 2.32
C ALA A 425 12.08 -11.88 3.17
N LEU A 426 10.94 -11.44 2.68
CA LEU A 426 9.63 -11.71 3.30
C LEU A 426 9.17 -13.15 3.03
N PRO A 427 8.24 -13.71 3.82
CA PRO A 427 7.77 -15.10 3.67
C PRO A 427 7.37 -15.47 2.24
N HIS A 428 6.57 -14.63 1.55
CA HIS A 428 6.12 -14.92 0.19
C HIS A 428 7.25 -14.97 -0.85
N HIS A 429 8.39 -14.29 -0.61
CA HIS A 429 9.58 -14.46 -1.43
C HIS A 429 10.22 -15.82 -1.21
N CYS A 430 10.40 -16.20 0.08
CA CYS A 430 11.03 -17.48 0.44
C CYS A 430 10.28 -18.67 -0.16
N ASP A 431 8.94 -18.60 -0.23
CA ASP A 431 8.08 -19.62 -0.79
C ASP A 431 8.20 -19.75 -2.32
N SER A 432 8.71 -18.73 -3.00
CA SER A 432 8.82 -18.67 -4.46
C SER A 432 10.26 -18.65 -4.99
N PHE A 433 11.27 -18.71 -4.13
CA PHE A 433 12.67 -18.69 -4.56
C PHE A 433 13.02 -19.83 -5.52
N ASP A 434 13.82 -19.50 -6.54
CA ASP A 434 14.53 -20.52 -7.30
C ASP A 434 15.56 -21.26 -6.41
N GLU A 435 16.01 -22.43 -6.82
CA GLU A 435 16.95 -23.25 -6.05
C GLU A 435 18.28 -22.52 -5.77
N LYS A 436 18.72 -21.68 -6.70
CA LYS A 436 19.95 -20.88 -6.53
C LYS A 436 19.79 -19.85 -5.42
N THR A 437 18.68 -19.13 -5.37
CA THR A 437 18.40 -18.15 -4.32
C THR A 437 18.17 -18.85 -3.00
N LYS A 438 17.38 -19.95 -3.00
CA LYS A 438 17.09 -20.77 -1.83
C LYS A 438 18.33 -21.31 -1.15
N SER A 439 19.35 -21.72 -1.91
CA SER A 439 20.62 -22.20 -1.37
C SER A 439 21.45 -21.13 -0.64
N ARG A 440 21.07 -19.85 -0.74
CA ARG A 440 21.73 -18.70 -0.08
C ARG A 440 20.97 -18.19 1.14
N MET A 441 19.85 -18.84 1.49
CA MET A 441 19.15 -18.56 2.74
C MET A 441 20.05 -18.89 3.94
N THR A 442 19.95 -18.05 4.98
CA THR A 442 20.70 -18.24 6.23
C THR A 442 19.76 -18.60 7.37
N GLY A 443 20.31 -18.99 8.53
CA GLY A 443 19.52 -19.15 9.76
C GLY A 443 19.11 -17.84 10.43
N LEU A 444 19.46 -16.70 9.84
CA LEU A 444 19.15 -15.40 10.43
C LEU A 444 17.71 -14.99 10.11
N HIS A 445 16.91 -14.85 11.16
CA HIS A 445 15.52 -14.43 11.06
C HIS A 445 15.27 -13.20 11.95
N LEU A 446 14.61 -12.18 11.40
CA LEU A 446 14.14 -11.04 12.16
C LEU A 446 12.65 -10.83 11.92
N ARG A 447 11.95 -10.48 12.97
CA ARG A 447 10.52 -10.19 12.86
C ARG A 447 10.30 -8.88 12.10
N THR A 448 9.36 -8.86 11.19
CA THR A 448 8.85 -7.63 10.58
C THR A 448 7.67 -7.08 11.39
N THR A 449 7.21 -5.89 11.08
CA THR A 449 6.05 -5.30 11.77
C THR A 449 4.76 -6.06 11.51
N THR A 450 4.44 -6.33 10.23
CA THR A 450 3.14 -6.93 9.83
C THR A 450 3.25 -8.05 8.78
N LYS A 451 4.47 -8.46 8.42
CA LYS A 451 4.73 -9.44 7.36
C LYS A 451 5.37 -10.74 7.87
N GLY A 452 5.24 -11.07 9.16
CA GLY A 452 5.85 -12.26 9.74
C GLY A 452 7.36 -12.17 9.90
N MET A 453 8.05 -13.31 9.77
CA MET A 453 9.50 -13.41 9.93
C MET A 453 10.21 -13.21 8.60
N ALA A 454 11.09 -12.24 8.53
CA ALA A 454 11.99 -12.07 7.38
C ALA A 454 13.24 -12.92 7.55
N THR A 455 13.74 -13.50 6.47
CA THR A 455 14.92 -14.39 6.42
C THR A 455 16.07 -13.70 5.73
N GLY A 456 17.25 -13.72 6.33
CA GLY A 456 18.48 -13.18 5.75
C GLY A 456 19.00 -14.04 4.59
N ILE A 457 19.26 -13.41 3.45
CA ILE A 457 19.79 -14.01 2.24
C ILE A 457 21.12 -13.35 1.90
N VAL A 458 22.18 -14.13 1.71
CA VAL A 458 23.51 -13.62 1.32
C VAL A 458 23.64 -13.67 -0.20
N GLY A 459 23.64 -12.50 -0.85
CA GLY A 459 23.79 -12.37 -2.29
C GLY A 459 23.24 -11.09 -2.86
N ASP A 460 23.66 -10.75 -4.07
CA ASP A 460 23.37 -9.47 -4.72
C ASP A 460 22.10 -9.50 -5.60
N SER A 461 21.43 -10.64 -5.67
CA SER A 461 20.20 -10.81 -6.45
C SER A 461 19.38 -11.97 -5.94
N TRP A 462 18.06 -11.87 -6.12
CA TRP A 462 17.11 -12.98 -5.89
C TRP A 462 16.29 -13.24 -7.13
N THR A 463 15.85 -14.48 -7.31
CA THR A 463 14.89 -14.87 -8.33
C THR A 463 13.73 -15.63 -7.68
N MET A 464 12.53 -15.15 -7.92
CA MET A 464 11.27 -15.77 -7.53
C MET A 464 10.59 -16.39 -8.74
N VAL A 465 9.97 -17.56 -8.55
CA VAL A 465 9.34 -18.35 -9.63
C VAL A 465 7.88 -18.62 -9.28
N GLU A 466 6.99 -18.16 -10.14
CA GLU A 466 5.56 -18.42 -10.08
C GLU A 466 5.19 -19.50 -11.10
N THR A 467 4.80 -20.68 -10.63
CA THR A 467 4.64 -21.90 -11.47
C THR A 467 3.21 -22.14 -11.97
N SER A 468 2.25 -21.28 -11.59
CA SER A 468 0.84 -21.50 -11.87
C SER A 468 0.14 -20.23 -12.33
N LEU A 469 0.73 -19.50 -13.26
CA LEU A 469 0.16 -18.28 -13.80
C LEU A 469 -1.24 -18.52 -14.39
N PRO A 470 -2.19 -17.60 -14.19
CA PRO A 470 -3.56 -17.75 -14.69
C PRO A 470 -3.69 -17.37 -16.19
N ILE A 471 -2.86 -17.97 -17.06
CA ILE A 471 -2.77 -17.62 -18.49
C ILE A 471 -4.13 -17.74 -19.20
N SER A 472 -4.90 -18.79 -18.88
CA SER A 472 -6.20 -19.05 -19.50
C SER A 472 -7.35 -18.25 -18.89
N LEU A 473 -7.11 -17.49 -17.81
CA LEU A 473 -8.13 -16.68 -17.17
C LEU A 473 -8.57 -15.54 -18.09
N GLY A 474 -9.84 -15.51 -18.46
CA GLY A 474 -10.52 -14.48 -19.23
C GLY A 474 -11.67 -13.85 -18.44
N PHE A 475 -12.70 -13.31 -19.12
CA PHE A 475 -13.84 -12.70 -18.45
C PHE A 475 -14.91 -13.70 -17.99
N ALA A 476 -15.00 -14.87 -18.66
CA ALA A 476 -15.94 -15.91 -18.29
C ALA A 476 -15.58 -16.56 -16.94
N PRO A 477 -16.57 -17.05 -16.16
CA PRO A 477 -16.30 -17.79 -14.93
C PRO A 477 -15.21 -18.84 -15.15
N TRP A 478 -14.23 -18.86 -14.29
CA TRP A 478 -13.03 -19.67 -14.46
C TRP A 478 -12.80 -20.56 -13.23
N ASN A 479 -12.63 -21.86 -13.48
CA ASN A 479 -12.39 -22.82 -12.43
C ASN A 479 -10.88 -22.99 -12.19
N ALA A 480 -10.41 -22.70 -10.99
CA ALA A 480 -9.00 -22.69 -10.63
C ALA A 480 -8.33 -24.08 -10.71
N GLN A 481 -9.07 -25.16 -10.39
CA GLN A 481 -8.52 -26.52 -10.42
C GLN A 481 -8.34 -27.02 -11.85
N SER A 482 -9.36 -26.86 -12.69
CA SER A 482 -9.30 -27.30 -14.10
C SER A 482 -8.55 -26.29 -15.00
N LYS A 483 -8.36 -25.06 -14.53
CA LYS A 483 -7.82 -23.91 -15.29
C LYS A 483 -8.61 -23.64 -16.58
N LYS A 484 -9.94 -23.81 -16.54
CA LYS A 484 -10.84 -23.71 -17.68
C LYS A 484 -12.08 -22.90 -17.31
N SER A 485 -12.68 -22.28 -18.36
CA SER A 485 -14.03 -21.67 -18.30
C SER A 485 -15.00 -22.58 -19.04
N PRO A 486 -15.83 -23.37 -18.33
CA PRO A 486 -16.77 -24.28 -19.00
C PRO A 486 -17.90 -23.45 -19.66
N PRO A 487 -18.46 -23.94 -20.79
CA PRO A 487 -19.62 -23.29 -21.39
C PRO A 487 -20.85 -23.45 -20.49
N LEU A 488 -21.73 -22.46 -20.53
CA LEU A 488 -23.00 -22.52 -19.82
C LEU A 488 -24.02 -23.42 -20.56
N SER A 489 -24.83 -24.14 -19.80
CA SER A 489 -25.91 -24.96 -20.37
C SER A 489 -27.07 -24.12 -20.93
N GLU A 490 -27.84 -24.65 -21.89
CA GLU A 490 -29.00 -23.92 -22.47
C GLU A 490 -30.00 -23.44 -21.41
N PRO A 491 -30.39 -24.27 -20.41
CA PRO A 491 -31.32 -23.78 -19.37
C PRO A 491 -30.76 -22.58 -18.58
N VAL A 492 -29.44 -22.51 -18.38
CA VAL A 492 -28.76 -21.36 -17.74
C VAL A 492 -28.82 -20.15 -18.66
N LYS A 493 -28.48 -20.28 -19.95
CA LYS A 493 -28.55 -19.19 -20.93
C LYS A 493 -29.94 -18.59 -20.99
N GLU A 494 -30.98 -19.43 -21.04
CA GLU A 494 -32.36 -18.97 -21.04
C GLU A 494 -32.73 -18.22 -19.74
N LYS A 495 -32.26 -18.69 -18.57
CA LYS A 495 -32.47 -17.94 -17.32
C LYS A 495 -31.77 -16.58 -17.34
N LEU A 496 -30.55 -16.50 -17.88
CA LEU A 496 -29.83 -15.22 -18.03
C LEU A 496 -30.62 -14.25 -18.95
N LYS A 497 -31.14 -14.72 -20.11
CA LYS A 497 -31.94 -13.94 -21.04
C LYS A 497 -33.26 -13.43 -20.42
N MET A 498 -33.85 -14.21 -19.51
CA MET A 498 -35.04 -13.78 -18.77
C MET A 498 -34.76 -12.69 -17.73
N VAL A 499 -33.62 -12.73 -17.07
CA VAL A 499 -33.28 -11.82 -15.98
C VAL A 499 -32.64 -10.52 -16.48
N ALA A 500 -31.78 -10.61 -17.50
CA ALA A 500 -30.95 -9.51 -18.00
C ALA A 500 -31.75 -8.25 -18.42
N PRO A 501 -32.97 -8.30 -19.04
CA PRO A 501 -33.69 -7.10 -19.45
C PRO A 501 -33.93 -6.11 -18.30
N THR A 502 -34.21 -6.60 -17.09
CA THR A 502 -34.40 -5.75 -15.91
C THR A 502 -33.16 -4.90 -15.59
N GLU A 503 -31.97 -5.44 -15.83
CA GLU A 503 -30.68 -4.77 -15.55
C GLU A 503 -30.18 -3.99 -16.76
N LEU A 504 -30.33 -4.50 -17.99
CA LEU A 504 -29.97 -3.80 -19.24
C LEU A 504 -30.76 -2.51 -19.46
N ASN A 505 -31.98 -2.43 -18.95
CA ASN A 505 -32.88 -1.26 -19.06
C ASN A 505 -32.64 -0.23 -17.92
N GLN A 506 -31.69 -0.44 -17.05
CA GLN A 506 -31.30 0.57 -16.06
C GLN A 506 -30.65 1.78 -16.73
N ASP A 507 -30.75 2.95 -16.08
CA ASP A 507 -30.10 4.16 -16.57
C ASP A 507 -28.59 4.07 -16.36
N ILE A 508 -27.87 3.71 -17.42
CA ILE A 508 -26.42 3.59 -17.44
C ILE A 508 -25.76 4.94 -17.17
N HIS A 509 -26.29 6.02 -17.74
CA HIS A 509 -25.74 7.35 -17.55
C HIS A 509 -25.83 7.80 -16.10
N GLN A 510 -26.99 7.62 -15.46
CA GLN A 510 -27.18 7.99 -14.07
C GLN A 510 -26.24 7.24 -13.12
N GLN A 511 -25.91 5.98 -13.45
CA GLN A 511 -25.09 5.13 -12.59
C GLN A 511 -23.58 5.19 -12.91
N THR A 512 -23.18 5.86 -13.98
CA THR A 512 -21.77 6.00 -14.36
C THR A 512 -21.28 7.45 -14.35
N TYR A 513 -22.19 8.45 -14.38
CA TYR A 513 -21.83 9.87 -14.35
C TYR A 513 -21.98 10.43 -12.94
N LEU A 514 -21.02 10.05 -12.06
CA LEU A 514 -21.00 10.41 -10.66
C LEU A 514 -19.81 11.36 -10.36
N ASP A 515 -19.85 12.01 -9.21
CA ASP A 515 -18.80 12.91 -8.74
C ASP A 515 -17.60 12.19 -8.11
N SER A 516 -17.38 10.94 -8.52
CA SER A 516 -16.32 10.05 -8.04
C SER A 516 -15.83 9.17 -9.18
N MET A 517 -14.52 9.11 -9.40
CA MET A 517 -13.89 8.15 -10.30
C MET A 517 -14.13 6.71 -9.82
N TYR A 518 -14.10 6.49 -8.52
CA TYR A 518 -14.36 5.16 -7.96
C TYR A 518 -15.76 4.65 -8.27
N PHE A 519 -16.81 5.40 -7.89
CA PHE A 519 -18.18 4.97 -8.12
C PHE A 519 -18.58 4.94 -9.59
N SER A 520 -18.10 5.90 -10.38
CA SER A 520 -18.29 5.86 -11.83
C SER A 520 -17.65 4.63 -12.44
N GLY A 521 -16.42 4.31 -12.02
CA GLY A 521 -15.71 3.10 -12.42
C GLY A 521 -16.46 1.82 -12.07
N LYS A 522 -16.99 1.70 -10.84
CA LYS A 522 -17.83 0.56 -10.43
C LYS A 522 -19.07 0.42 -11.31
N GLY A 523 -19.73 1.54 -11.66
CA GLY A 523 -20.85 1.55 -12.60
C GLY A 523 -20.44 1.03 -13.99
N PHE A 524 -19.31 1.46 -14.52
CA PHE A 524 -18.76 0.93 -15.77
C PHE A 524 -18.44 -0.56 -15.69
N GLY A 525 -17.78 -1.01 -14.62
CA GLY A 525 -17.48 -2.42 -14.36
C GLY A 525 -18.74 -3.28 -14.35
N LYS A 526 -19.80 -2.83 -13.66
CA LYS A 526 -21.11 -3.47 -13.60
C LYS A 526 -21.70 -3.67 -14.99
N PHE A 527 -21.87 -2.59 -15.77
CA PHE A 527 -22.56 -2.64 -17.05
C PHE A 527 -21.74 -3.32 -18.15
N SER A 528 -20.42 -3.17 -18.15
CA SER A 528 -19.55 -3.88 -19.09
C SER A 528 -19.60 -5.39 -18.87
N MET A 529 -19.58 -5.84 -17.61
CA MET A 529 -19.70 -7.26 -17.28
C MET A 529 -21.11 -7.80 -17.60
N LEU A 530 -22.16 -7.01 -17.39
CA LEU A 530 -23.52 -7.37 -17.79
C LEU A 530 -23.62 -7.59 -19.31
N VAL A 531 -23.15 -6.61 -20.11
CA VAL A 531 -23.13 -6.71 -21.58
C VAL A 531 -22.34 -7.93 -22.04
N TYR A 532 -21.14 -8.14 -21.48
CA TYR A 532 -20.35 -9.33 -21.78
C TYR A 532 -21.10 -10.63 -21.46
N THR A 533 -21.74 -10.69 -20.30
CA THR A 533 -22.49 -11.87 -19.87
C THR A 533 -23.63 -12.21 -20.84
N VAL A 534 -24.36 -11.21 -21.30
CA VAL A 534 -25.48 -11.41 -22.23
C VAL A 534 -24.98 -11.76 -23.64
N GLU A 535 -24.00 -11.00 -24.15
CA GLU A 535 -23.51 -11.19 -25.53
C GLU A 535 -22.73 -12.50 -25.68
N LYS A 536 -21.81 -12.82 -24.74
CA LYS A 536 -20.87 -13.93 -24.89
C LYS A 536 -21.27 -15.18 -24.12
N LEU A 537 -21.88 -15.04 -22.93
CA LEU A 537 -22.20 -16.21 -22.10
C LEU A 537 -23.62 -16.70 -22.32
N ALA A 538 -24.58 -15.79 -22.48
CA ALA A 538 -25.96 -16.13 -22.85
C ALA A 538 -26.17 -16.23 -24.39
N GLU A 539 -25.15 -15.85 -25.18
CA GLU A 539 -25.12 -15.90 -26.66
C GLU A 539 -26.27 -15.10 -27.31
N ASP A 540 -26.64 -13.94 -26.74
CA ASP A 540 -27.67 -13.07 -27.28
C ASP A 540 -27.13 -11.61 -27.43
N PRO A 541 -26.36 -11.33 -28.48
CA PRO A 541 -25.82 -10.00 -28.73
C PRO A 541 -26.93 -8.98 -29.03
N SER A 542 -28.06 -9.42 -29.60
CA SER A 542 -29.16 -8.51 -29.94
C SER A 542 -29.84 -7.92 -28.69
N LEU A 543 -29.92 -8.70 -27.64
CA LEU A 543 -30.47 -8.28 -26.36
C LEU A 543 -29.55 -7.22 -25.66
N ALA A 544 -28.25 -7.33 -25.84
CA ALA A 544 -27.27 -6.42 -25.25
C ALA A 544 -26.99 -5.16 -26.08
N GLU A 545 -27.36 -5.10 -27.38
CA GLU A 545 -26.95 -4.09 -28.35
C GLU A 545 -27.17 -2.64 -27.86
N ASN A 546 -28.40 -2.33 -27.40
CA ASN A 546 -28.70 -0.98 -26.94
C ASN A 546 -27.89 -0.59 -25.68
N ALA A 547 -27.80 -1.50 -24.72
CA ALA A 547 -27.03 -1.23 -23.50
C ALA A 547 -25.53 -1.05 -23.81
N PHE A 548 -24.98 -1.83 -24.71
CA PHE A 548 -23.59 -1.69 -25.15
C PHE A 548 -23.32 -0.35 -25.88
N ARG A 549 -24.27 0.11 -26.70
CA ARG A 549 -24.17 1.43 -27.34
C ARG A 549 -24.17 2.55 -26.28
N LEU A 550 -25.12 2.51 -25.33
CA LEU A 550 -25.23 3.50 -24.25
C LEU A 550 -23.99 3.49 -23.34
N LEU A 551 -23.43 2.30 -23.07
CA LEU A 551 -22.20 2.15 -22.29
C LEU A 551 -21.01 2.83 -22.97
N LYS A 552 -20.84 2.62 -24.29
CA LYS A 552 -19.80 3.30 -25.09
C LYS A 552 -19.98 4.81 -25.07
N GLU A 553 -21.21 5.31 -25.19
CA GLU A 553 -21.52 6.75 -25.13
C GLU A 553 -21.21 7.34 -23.74
N ALA A 554 -21.53 6.64 -22.67
CA ALA A 554 -21.22 7.06 -21.30
C ALA A 554 -19.72 7.09 -21.06
N PHE A 555 -18.98 6.06 -21.49
CA PHE A 555 -17.52 5.98 -21.34
C PHE A 555 -16.80 7.09 -22.15
N ALA A 556 -17.31 7.41 -23.33
CA ALA A 556 -16.75 8.45 -24.17
C ALA A 556 -16.75 9.84 -23.51
N LYS A 557 -17.63 10.11 -22.52
CA LYS A 557 -17.58 11.37 -21.74
C LYS A 557 -16.31 11.45 -20.89
N PHE A 558 -15.90 10.34 -20.29
CA PHE A 558 -14.66 10.28 -19.51
C PHE A 558 -13.44 10.38 -20.41
N VAL A 559 -13.47 9.71 -21.56
CA VAL A 559 -12.39 9.83 -22.55
C VAL A 559 -12.25 11.26 -23.05
N ARG A 560 -13.36 12.01 -23.21
CA ARG A 560 -13.33 13.44 -23.56
C ARG A 560 -13.07 14.37 -22.37
N ASN A 561 -12.91 13.81 -21.17
CA ASN A 561 -12.68 14.52 -19.90
C ASN A 561 -13.84 15.47 -19.51
N GLU A 562 -15.09 15.05 -19.76
CA GLU A 562 -16.33 15.78 -19.52
C GLU A 562 -17.07 15.32 -18.25
N GLN A 563 -16.46 14.55 -17.38
CA GLN A 563 -17.02 14.13 -16.10
C GLN A 563 -17.10 15.29 -15.10
N ILE A 564 -17.85 15.12 -14.01
CA ILE A 564 -18.13 16.17 -13.01
C ILE A 564 -16.83 16.79 -12.45
N TRP A 565 -15.84 15.96 -12.13
CA TRP A 565 -14.49 16.38 -11.77
C TRP A 565 -13.51 15.92 -12.86
N PRO A 566 -13.23 16.76 -13.89
CA PRO A 566 -12.29 16.39 -14.94
C PRO A 566 -10.94 15.98 -14.38
N LEU A 567 -10.30 15.02 -15.04
CA LEU A 567 -8.94 14.62 -14.70
C LEU A 567 -7.96 15.73 -15.14
N VAL A 568 -6.90 15.89 -14.36
CA VAL A 568 -5.76 16.74 -14.69
C VAL A 568 -4.47 15.96 -14.57
N TYR A 569 -3.49 16.30 -15.39
CA TYR A 569 -2.13 15.82 -15.21
C TYR A 569 -1.39 16.75 -14.25
N ASP A 570 -1.15 16.29 -13.05
CA ASP A 570 -0.35 17.00 -12.05
C ASP A 570 1.13 16.97 -12.46
N THR A 571 1.71 18.15 -12.71
CA THR A 571 3.12 18.27 -13.11
C THR A 571 4.08 18.29 -11.92
N VAL A 572 3.57 18.36 -10.68
CA VAL A 572 4.38 18.40 -9.45
C VAL A 572 4.86 16.99 -9.08
N TRP A 573 3.93 16.05 -8.96
CA TRP A 573 4.20 14.64 -8.64
C TRP A 573 4.17 13.74 -9.89
N LYS A 574 3.75 14.31 -11.01
CA LYS A 574 3.63 13.66 -12.33
C LYS A 574 2.71 12.44 -12.28
N GLY A 575 1.41 12.73 -12.31
CA GLY A 575 0.36 11.73 -12.32
C GLY A 575 -0.98 12.30 -12.77
N ILE A 576 -1.94 11.43 -13.03
CA ILE A 576 -3.31 11.78 -13.39
C ILE A 576 -4.17 11.73 -12.15
N VAL A 577 -4.82 12.85 -11.81
CA VAL A 577 -5.62 13.00 -10.61
C VAL A 577 -6.96 13.70 -10.91
N SER A 578 -7.96 13.49 -10.05
CA SER A 578 -9.21 14.25 -10.07
C SER A 578 -8.95 15.74 -9.78
N SER A 579 -9.64 16.62 -10.49
CA SER A 579 -9.61 18.06 -10.21
C SER A 579 -10.42 18.45 -8.95
N GLY A 580 -11.15 17.54 -8.36
CA GLY A 580 -12.13 17.83 -7.32
C GLY A 580 -11.55 18.54 -6.11
N SER A 581 -10.45 18.04 -5.50
CA SER A 581 -9.84 18.67 -4.33
C SER A 581 -9.19 20.04 -4.62
N TYR A 582 -8.80 20.30 -5.87
CA TYR A 582 -8.33 21.64 -6.24
C TYR A 582 -9.45 22.68 -6.16
N VAL A 583 -10.68 22.28 -6.48
CA VAL A 583 -11.85 23.14 -6.47
C VAL A 583 -12.46 23.24 -5.07
N THR A 584 -12.69 22.12 -4.42
CA THR A 584 -13.42 22.03 -3.14
C THR A 584 -12.54 22.33 -1.94
N ARG A 585 -11.21 22.18 -2.06
CA ARG A 585 -10.24 22.20 -0.95
C ARG A 585 -10.44 21.06 0.05
N ASP A 586 -11.22 20.05 -0.30
CA ASP A 586 -11.39 18.83 0.50
C ASP A 586 -10.37 17.77 0.05
N PRO A 587 -9.34 17.46 0.86
CA PRO A 587 -8.35 16.43 0.50
C PRO A 587 -8.94 15.03 0.46
N GLY A 588 -10.08 14.80 1.15
CA GLY A 588 -10.76 13.49 1.18
C GLY A 588 -11.76 13.28 0.05
N LEU A 589 -11.95 14.27 -0.85
CA LEU A 589 -12.87 14.11 -1.97
C LEU A 589 -12.43 12.96 -2.87
N ASP A 590 -13.42 12.14 -3.28
CA ASP A 590 -13.18 10.92 -4.07
C ASP A 590 -12.07 10.05 -3.43
N PHE A 591 -12.21 9.85 -2.11
CA PHE A 591 -11.28 9.07 -1.26
C PHE A 591 -9.82 9.54 -1.26
N GLY A 592 -9.56 10.78 -1.66
CA GLY A 592 -8.22 11.33 -1.75
C GLY A 592 -7.56 11.09 -3.11
N ASN A 593 -8.32 10.87 -4.17
CA ASN A 593 -7.77 10.65 -5.51
C ASN A 593 -6.78 11.75 -5.94
N THR A 594 -7.07 13.04 -5.68
CA THR A 594 -6.14 14.15 -5.96
C THR A 594 -4.79 13.98 -5.22
N TYR A 595 -4.79 13.31 -4.08
CA TYR A 595 -3.61 13.04 -3.23
C TYR A 595 -3.00 11.67 -3.51
N TYR A 596 -3.34 11.04 -4.63
CA TYR A 596 -2.84 9.73 -5.07
C TYR A 596 -3.26 8.54 -4.22
N ASN A 597 -4.33 8.66 -3.42
CA ASN A 597 -4.95 7.50 -2.80
C ASN A 597 -5.72 6.69 -3.84
N ASP A 598 -5.71 5.38 -3.67
CA ASP A 598 -6.66 4.42 -4.27
C ASP A 598 -6.66 4.38 -5.81
N HIS A 599 -5.62 4.89 -6.49
CA HIS A 599 -5.61 4.97 -7.95
C HIS A 599 -5.80 3.61 -8.62
N HIS A 600 -5.21 2.54 -8.07
CA HIS A 600 -5.38 1.17 -8.59
C HIS A 600 -6.82 0.66 -8.42
N PHE A 601 -7.52 1.02 -7.34
CA PHE A 601 -8.95 0.73 -7.18
C PHE A 601 -9.79 1.49 -8.19
N HIS A 602 -9.63 2.81 -8.27
CA HIS A 602 -10.42 3.68 -9.12
C HIS A 602 -10.22 3.37 -10.59
N TYR A 603 -8.98 3.33 -11.06
CA TYR A 603 -8.67 3.17 -12.48
C TYR A 603 -8.76 1.72 -12.94
N GLY A 604 -8.62 0.76 -12.02
CA GLY A 604 -8.81 -0.67 -12.31
C GLY A 604 -10.17 -0.98 -12.92
N TYR A 605 -11.25 -0.35 -12.43
CA TYR A 605 -12.60 -0.52 -12.99
C TYR A 605 -12.74 0.03 -14.41
N PHE A 606 -12.14 1.19 -14.70
CA PHE A 606 -12.13 1.75 -16.06
C PHE A 606 -11.35 0.87 -17.02
N ILE A 607 -10.19 0.37 -16.59
CA ILE A 607 -9.33 -0.50 -17.39
C ILE A 607 -10.04 -1.83 -17.68
N LEU A 608 -10.70 -2.44 -16.67
CA LEU A 608 -11.51 -3.64 -16.86
C LEU A 608 -12.63 -3.41 -17.89
N SER A 609 -13.36 -2.31 -17.73
CA SER A 609 -14.46 -1.96 -18.65
C SER A 609 -13.96 -1.76 -20.08
N ALA A 610 -12.83 -1.07 -20.23
CA ALA A 610 -12.19 -0.88 -21.53
C ALA A 610 -11.73 -2.21 -22.14
N ALA A 611 -11.19 -3.12 -21.34
CA ALA A 611 -10.78 -4.46 -21.78
C ALA A 611 -11.97 -5.28 -22.30
N ILE A 612 -13.11 -5.20 -21.60
CA ILE A 612 -14.36 -5.85 -22.03
C ILE A 612 -14.87 -5.22 -23.33
N MET A 613 -15.05 -3.89 -23.35
CA MET A 613 -15.56 -3.18 -24.53
C MET A 613 -14.69 -3.38 -25.74
N GLY A 614 -13.35 -3.31 -25.58
CA GLY A 614 -12.39 -3.57 -26.66
C GLY A 614 -12.40 -5.01 -27.16
N THR A 615 -12.72 -5.98 -26.29
CA THR A 615 -12.89 -7.40 -26.69
C THR A 615 -14.19 -7.61 -27.47
N LEU A 616 -15.26 -6.93 -27.08
CA LEU A 616 -16.57 -7.01 -27.75
C LEU A 616 -16.58 -6.23 -29.06
N ASP A 617 -15.91 -5.09 -29.13
CA ASP A 617 -15.76 -4.22 -30.29
C ASP A 617 -14.30 -3.78 -30.48
N PRO A 618 -13.47 -4.54 -31.18
CA PRO A 618 -12.07 -4.15 -31.43
C PRO A 618 -11.89 -2.80 -32.16
N SER A 619 -12.90 -2.35 -32.91
CA SER A 619 -12.85 -1.05 -33.59
C SER A 619 -12.87 0.14 -32.61
N TRP A 620 -13.44 -0.06 -31.43
CA TRP A 620 -13.50 0.93 -30.35
C TRP A 620 -12.13 1.25 -29.74
N ILE A 621 -11.18 0.30 -29.78
CA ILE A 621 -9.85 0.43 -29.16
C ILE A 621 -9.08 1.63 -29.72
N ALA A 622 -9.08 1.82 -31.05
CA ALA A 622 -8.26 2.85 -31.69
C ALA A 622 -8.54 4.27 -31.19
N GLY A 623 -9.78 4.59 -30.85
CA GLY A 623 -10.18 5.92 -30.35
C GLY A 623 -10.00 6.13 -28.84
N ASN A 624 -9.70 5.07 -28.08
CA ASN A 624 -9.77 5.11 -26.61
C ASN A 624 -8.49 4.62 -25.92
N LYS A 625 -7.61 3.90 -26.64
CA LYS A 625 -6.41 3.25 -26.13
C LYS A 625 -5.49 4.20 -25.36
N ASP A 626 -5.25 5.39 -25.91
CA ASP A 626 -4.27 6.33 -25.32
C ASP A 626 -4.74 6.84 -23.97
N TRP A 627 -6.05 7.08 -23.81
CA TRP A 627 -6.62 7.50 -22.53
C TRP A 627 -6.54 6.37 -21.49
N VAL A 628 -6.90 5.13 -21.86
CA VAL A 628 -6.81 3.97 -20.96
C VAL A 628 -5.35 3.68 -20.60
N ASN A 629 -4.43 3.72 -21.56
CA ASN A 629 -3.01 3.53 -21.30
C ASN A 629 -2.42 4.60 -20.39
N ALA A 630 -2.95 5.83 -20.41
CA ALA A 630 -2.53 6.87 -19.49
C ALA A 630 -2.91 6.54 -18.03
N LEU A 631 -4.08 5.95 -17.79
CA LEU A 631 -4.46 5.43 -16.47
C LEU A 631 -3.58 4.25 -16.04
N VAL A 632 -3.28 3.33 -16.97
CA VAL A 632 -2.35 2.22 -16.70
C VAL A 632 -0.96 2.75 -16.31
N ARG A 633 -0.44 3.75 -17.05
CA ARG A 633 0.87 4.35 -16.76
C ARG A 633 0.90 5.04 -15.42
N ASP A 634 -0.16 5.75 -15.04
CA ASP A 634 -0.22 6.43 -13.75
C ASP A 634 -0.05 5.44 -12.57
N VAL A 635 -0.72 4.30 -12.65
CA VAL A 635 -0.71 3.29 -11.56
C VAL A 635 0.52 2.38 -11.64
N SER A 636 0.91 1.95 -12.84
CA SER A 636 1.79 0.79 -13.03
C SER A 636 2.67 0.88 -14.28
N THR A 637 3.25 2.07 -14.59
CA THR A 637 4.34 2.09 -15.57
C THR A 637 5.51 1.25 -15.05
N PRO A 638 6.05 0.30 -15.86
CA PRO A 638 7.02 -0.67 -15.33
C PRO A 638 8.47 -0.23 -15.45
N VAL A 639 8.72 0.94 -16.04
CA VAL A 639 10.08 1.42 -16.32
C VAL A 639 10.41 2.65 -15.48
N PRO A 640 11.62 2.72 -14.90
CA PRO A 640 12.01 3.83 -14.03
C PRO A 640 12.29 5.13 -14.78
N ASP A 641 12.48 5.08 -16.10
CA ASP A 641 12.82 6.21 -16.97
C ASP A 641 11.61 6.80 -17.73
N ASP A 642 10.38 6.44 -17.36
CA ASP A 642 9.18 7.11 -17.87
C ASP A 642 9.22 8.60 -17.45
N PRO A 643 9.24 9.57 -18.39
CA PRO A 643 9.39 10.98 -18.04
C PRO A 643 8.13 11.60 -17.43
N PHE A 644 6.99 10.90 -17.48
CA PHE A 644 5.68 11.42 -17.09
C PHE A 644 5.06 10.73 -15.90
N PHE A 645 5.46 9.51 -15.55
CA PHE A 645 4.85 8.75 -14.46
C PHE A 645 5.91 8.01 -13.63
N PRO A 646 5.76 7.92 -12.30
CA PRO A 646 6.69 7.16 -11.47
C PRO A 646 6.50 5.65 -11.65
N CYS A 647 7.60 4.93 -11.65
CA CYS A 647 7.61 3.48 -11.77
C CYS A 647 6.78 2.82 -10.65
N PHE A 648 5.80 1.97 -11.01
CA PHE A 648 4.94 1.22 -10.10
C PHE A 648 4.42 2.06 -8.94
N ARG A 649 3.66 3.12 -9.20
CA ARG A 649 3.14 4.01 -8.15
C ARG A 649 2.50 3.25 -6.99
N SER A 650 1.57 2.35 -7.27
CA SER A 650 0.80 1.63 -6.25
C SER A 650 1.43 0.29 -5.88
N PHE A 651 1.70 -0.57 -6.87
CA PHE A 651 2.21 -1.92 -6.61
C PHE A 651 3.63 -1.89 -6.06
N ASP A 652 3.83 -2.60 -4.96
CA ASP A 652 5.12 -2.78 -4.30
C ASP A 652 5.58 -4.22 -4.46
N TRP A 653 6.50 -4.44 -5.40
CA TRP A 653 7.03 -5.77 -5.72
C TRP A 653 7.76 -6.44 -4.54
N TYR A 654 8.30 -5.65 -3.60
CA TYR A 654 8.90 -6.20 -2.39
C TYR A 654 7.85 -6.66 -1.39
N ASN A 655 6.74 -5.93 -1.22
CA ASN A 655 5.63 -6.33 -0.35
C ASN A 655 4.67 -7.33 -1.02
N GLY A 656 4.70 -7.44 -2.35
CA GLY A 656 3.88 -8.35 -3.16
C GLY A 656 2.42 -7.92 -3.31
N HIS A 657 2.10 -6.66 -3.00
CA HIS A 657 0.76 -6.06 -3.13
C HIS A 657 0.89 -4.53 -3.28
N SER A 658 -0.21 -3.86 -3.58
CA SER A 658 -0.24 -2.40 -3.69
C SER A 658 -0.32 -1.73 -2.33
N TRP A 659 -0.01 -0.43 -2.31
CA TRP A 659 -0.29 0.49 -1.22
C TRP A 659 -1.25 1.57 -1.70
N ALA A 660 -2.40 1.69 -1.03
CA ALA A 660 -3.46 2.62 -1.39
C ALA A 660 -3.15 4.06 -0.99
N LYS A 661 -2.52 4.27 0.17
CA LYS A 661 -2.25 5.60 0.72
C LYS A 661 -1.19 6.36 -0.06
N GLY A 662 -1.57 7.54 -0.59
CA GLY A 662 -0.69 8.46 -1.31
C GLY A 662 -0.02 9.50 -0.40
N LEU A 663 -0.32 10.78 -0.65
CA LEU A 663 0.35 11.94 -0.02
C LEU A 663 -0.26 12.35 1.34
N PHE A 664 -0.50 11.37 2.20
CA PHE A 664 -0.91 11.58 3.58
C PHE A 664 0.15 11.04 4.54
N GLU A 665 0.54 11.87 5.54
CA GLU A 665 1.38 11.42 6.65
C GLU A 665 0.62 10.34 7.45
N SER A 666 1.31 9.26 7.83
CA SER A 666 0.74 8.20 8.65
C SER A 666 1.79 7.58 9.54
N TYR A 667 1.53 7.57 10.84
CA TYR A 667 2.44 6.91 11.80
C TYR A 667 2.42 5.38 11.68
N ASP A 668 1.34 4.82 11.12
CA ASP A 668 1.26 3.39 10.81
C ASP A 668 1.79 3.03 9.41
N GLY A 669 2.35 4.02 8.69
CA GLY A 669 2.90 3.84 7.35
C GLY A 669 1.84 3.82 6.26
N LYS A 670 2.14 3.18 5.15
CA LYS A 670 1.20 2.93 4.05
C LYS A 670 0.18 1.88 4.45
N ASP A 671 -0.95 1.85 3.76
CA ASP A 671 -2.04 0.90 4.01
C ASP A 671 -2.63 0.34 2.72
N GLU A 672 -3.31 -0.79 2.87
CA GLU A 672 -4.12 -1.44 1.85
C GLU A 672 -5.35 -2.05 2.53
N GLU A 673 -6.55 -1.67 2.06
CA GLU A 673 -7.82 -2.17 2.60
C GLU A 673 -8.39 -3.30 1.74
N SER A 674 -8.58 -3.05 0.43
CA SER A 674 -9.31 -3.94 -0.46
C SER A 674 -8.41 -4.85 -1.28
N SER A 675 -8.05 -6.01 -0.74
CA SER A 675 -7.21 -6.99 -1.44
C SER A 675 -7.82 -7.49 -2.77
N SER A 676 -9.14 -7.50 -2.88
CA SER A 676 -9.83 -7.93 -4.10
C SER A 676 -9.84 -6.85 -5.19
N GLU A 677 -9.81 -5.57 -4.82
CA GLU A 677 -9.70 -4.46 -5.80
C GLU A 677 -8.24 -4.27 -6.24
N ASP A 678 -7.24 -4.59 -5.40
CA ASP A 678 -5.85 -4.71 -5.83
C ASP A 678 -5.69 -5.83 -6.89
N ALA A 679 -6.28 -7.00 -6.63
CA ALA A 679 -6.32 -8.09 -7.60
C ALA A 679 -7.11 -7.72 -8.87
N LEU A 680 -8.17 -6.90 -8.77
CA LEU A 680 -8.92 -6.38 -9.91
C LEU A 680 -8.02 -5.58 -10.85
N PHE A 681 -7.14 -4.72 -10.31
CA PHE A 681 -6.23 -3.93 -11.13
C PHE A 681 -5.29 -4.83 -11.95
N ALA A 682 -4.65 -5.81 -11.32
CA ALA A 682 -3.76 -6.75 -12.03
C ALA A 682 -4.52 -7.60 -13.08
N TYR A 683 -5.75 -8.00 -12.77
CA TYR A 683 -6.64 -8.70 -13.69
C TYR A 683 -7.07 -7.83 -14.87
N ALA A 684 -7.44 -6.59 -14.63
CA ALA A 684 -7.81 -5.63 -15.65
C ALA A 684 -6.62 -5.31 -16.58
N LEU A 685 -5.43 -5.14 -16.00
CA LEU A 685 -4.17 -4.92 -16.75
C LEU A 685 -3.89 -6.08 -17.71
N LYS A 686 -3.98 -7.32 -17.22
CA LYS A 686 -3.82 -8.53 -18.05
C LYS A 686 -4.79 -8.52 -19.24
N LEU A 687 -6.06 -8.28 -18.98
CA LEU A 687 -7.10 -8.38 -20.02
C LEU A 687 -7.08 -7.20 -20.99
N TRP A 688 -6.70 -6.01 -20.53
CA TRP A 688 -6.48 -4.88 -21.41
C TRP A 688 -5.27 -5.13 -22.31
N GLY A 689 -4.13 -5.60 -21.76
CA GLY A 689 -2.97 -6.02 -22.55
C GLY A 689 -3.35 -6.99 -23.65
N LYS A 690 -4.14 -8.01 -23.31
CA LYS A 690 -4.66 -8.99 -24.27
C LYS A 690 -5.55 -8.33 -25.35
N ALA A 691 -6.48 -7.48 -24.96
CA ALA A 691 -7.42 -6.82 -25.88
C ALA A 691 -6.72 -5.93 -26.92
N ILE A 692 -5.66 -5.24 -26.50
CA ILE A 692 -4.89 -4.32 -27.38
C ILE A 692 -3.68 -4.99 -28.07
N GLY A 693 -3.45 -6.28 -27.82
CA GLY A 693 -2.31 -7.03 -28.38
C GLY A 693 -0.95 -6.67 -27.76
N ASP A 694 -0.92 -6.14 -26.53
CA ASP A 694 0.31 -5.86 -25.77
C ASP A 694 0.69 -7.08 -24.91
N ALA A 695 1.57 -7.92 -25.46
CA ALA A 695 2.00 -9.15 -24.80
C ALA A 695 2.79 -8.90 -23.50
N SER A 696 3.52 -7.79 -23.39
CA SER A 696 4.24 -7.42 -22.18
C SER A 696 3.29 -7.04 -21.06
N MET A 697 2.27 -6.25 -21.37
CA MET A 697 1.24 -5.87 -20.41
C MET A 697 0.42 -7.09 -19.95
N GLU A 698 0.05 -7.99 -20.86
CA GLU A 698 -0.62 -9.26 -20.50
C GLU A 698 0.26 -10.11 -19.59
N ALA A 699 1.56 -10.23 -19.90
CA ALA A 699 2.55 -10.97 -19.09
C ALA A 699 2.69 -10.33 -17.69
N ARG A 700 2.78 -9.01 -17.62
CA ARG A 700 2.85 -8.26 -16.35
C ARG A 700 1.62 -8.51 -15.48
N GLY A 701 0.42 -8.41 -16.05
CA GLY A 701 -0.83 -8.68 -15.33
C GLY A 701 -0.93 -10.12 -14.82
N ASN A 702 -0.48 -11.11 -15.60
CA ASN A 702 -0.40 -12.52 -15.17
C ASN A 702 0.57 -12.69 -13.99
N LEU A 703 1.76 -12.07 -14.06
CA LEU A 703 2.77 -12.16 -13.02
C LEU A 703 2.32 -11.44 -11.74
N MET A 704 1.76 -10.23 -11.85
CA MET A 704 1.21 -9.50 -10.72
C MET A 704 0.11 -10.29 -10.00
N LEU A 705 -0.83 -10.92 -10.75
CA LEU A 705 -1.87 -11.76 -10.17
C LEU A 705 -1.30 -12.94 -9.37
N ALA A 706 -0.23 -13.57 -9.86
CA ALA A 706 0.38 -14.71 -9.17
C ALA A 706 1.09 -14.27 -7.88
N VAL A 707 1.84 -13.17 -7.95
CA VAL A 707 2.49 -12.58 -6.76
C VAL A 707 1.43 -12.15 -5.74
N LEU A 708 0.35 -11.49 -6.20
CA LEU A 708 -0.78 -11.12 -5.34
C LEU A 708 -1.42 -12.34 -4.70
N ALA A 709 -1.79 -13.37 -5.45
CA ALA A 709 -2.42 -14.55 -4.88
C ALA A 709 -1.58 -15.15 -3.74
N ARG A 710 -0.25 -15.18 -3.88
CA ARG A 710 0.67 -15.64 -2.84
C ARG A 710 0.71 -14.69 -1.64
N SER A 711 0.90 -13.39 -1.88
CA SER A 711 1.01 -12.40 -0.81
C SER A 711 -0.31 -12.17 -0.06
N LEU A 712 -1.45 -12.25 -0.75
CA LEU A 712 -2.77 -12.15 -0.13
C LEU A 712 -3.00 -13.30 0.87
N HIS A 713 -2.63 -14.53 0.53
CA HIS A 713 -2.72 -15.66 1.47
C HIS A 713 -1.68 -15.59 2.59
N ALA A 714 -0.55 -14.96 2.34
CA ALA A 714 0.43 -14.73 3.40
C ALA A 714 -0.01 -13.66 4.41
N TYR A 715 -0.70 -12.59 3.95
CA TYR A 715 -0.86 -11.38 4.75
C TYR A 715 -2.29 -10.86 4.90
N PHE A 716 -3.25 -11.18 4.04
CA PHE A 716 -4.62 -10.62 4.05
C PHE A 716 -5.71 -11.66 4.31
N LEU A 717 -5.61 -12.83 3.69
CA LEU A 717 -6.62 -13.90 3.70
C LEU A 717 -6.10 -15.02 4.61
N LEU A 718 -6.57 -15.02 5.87
CA LEU A 718 -5.93 -15.76 6.96
C LEU A 718 -6.53 -17.16 7.13
N ARG A 719 -5.94 -18.13 6.48
CA ARG A 719 -6.25 -19.55 6.75
C ARG A 719 -5.80 -19.91 8.17
N SER A 720 -6.35 -21.00 8.70
CA SER A 720 -6.06 -21.48 10.06
C SER A 720 -4.59 -21.88 10.27
N ASP A 721 -3.87 -22.18 9.18
CA ASP A 721 -2.45 -22.53 9.17
C ASP A 721 -1.51 -21.34 8.94
N ASN A 722 -2.04 -20.10 8.88
CA ASN A 722 -1.22 -18.90 8.71
C ASN A 722 -0.28 -18.71 9.92
N VAL A 723 1.01 -18.49 9.65
CA VAL A 723 2.07 -18.29 10.66
C VAL A 723 2.67 -16.89 10.65
N ASN A 724 2.20 -16.01 9.74
CA ASN A 724 2.76 -14.67 9.56
C ASN A 724 2.13 -13.64 10.50
N HIS A 725 0.94 -13.93 11.02
CA HIS A 725 0.25 -13.09 11.99
C HIS A 725 0.25 -13.71 13.39
N PRO A 726 0.03 -12.90 14.45
CA PRO A 726 -0.17 -13.42 15.80
C PRO A 726 -1.33 -14.43 15.85
N ALA A 727 -1.13 -15.57 16.53
CA ALA A 727 -2.12 -16.64 16.59
C ALA A 727 -3.50 -16.18 17.11
N ASN A 728 -3.53 -15.19 18.02
CA ASN A 728 -4.75 -14.60 18.55
C ASN A 728 -5.45 -13.61 17.58
N PHE A 729 -4.91 -13.40 16.36
CA PHE A 729 -5.52 -12.55 15.34
C PHE A 729 -6.11 -13.37 14.17
N ILE A 730 -5.56 -14.55 13.87
CA ILE A 730 -5.85 -15.35 12.67
C ILE A 730 -7.33 -15.72 12.54
N ALA A 731 -8.04 -15.91 13.65
CA ALA A 731 -9.45 -16.25 13.65
C ALA A 731 -10.38 -15.16 13.08
N ASN A 732 -9.88 -13.95 12.84
CA ASN A 732 -10.56 -12.89 12.08
C ASN A 732 -10.77 -13.24 10.60
N LYS A 733 -10.06 -14.22 10.06
CA LYS A 733 -10.07 -14.69 8.66
C LYS A 733 -9.56 -13.66 7.64
N VAL A 734 -9.77 -12.38 7.84
CA VAL A 734 -9.17 -11.32 7.02
C VAL A 734 -8.52 -10.27 7.93
N THR A 735 -7.62 -9.49 7.35
CA THR A 735 -6.97 -8.39 8.08
C THR A 735 -7.92 -7.22 8.33
N GLY A 736 -8.85 -6.95 7.40
CA GLY A 736 -9.46 -5.65 7.30
C GLY A 736 -8.47 -4.69 6.64
N ILE A 737 -7.93 -3.70 7.36
CA ILE A 737 -6.89 -2.81 6.83
C ILE A 737 -5.51 -3.31 7.28
N LEU A 738 -4.63 -3.54 6.32
CA LEU A 738 -3.22 -3.85 6.57
C LEU A 738 -2.38 -2.59 6.36
N PHE A 739 -1.76 -2.12 7.45
CA PHE A 739 -0.76 -1.05 7.44
C PHE A 739 0.66 -1.64 7.49
N GLU A 740 1.67 -0.82 7.24
CA GLU A 740 3.06 -1.25 7.46
C GLU A 740 3.36 -1.55 8.93
N ASN A 741 2.72 -0.85 9.89
CA ASN A 741 2.97 -0.98 11.34
C ASN A 741 1.85 -1.66 12.14
N LYS A 742 0.66 -1.75 11.59
CA LYS A 742 -0.56 -2.20 12.27
C LYS A 742 -1.36 -3.12 11.36
N VAL A 743 -2.08 -4.06 11.95
CA VAL A 743 -3.15 -4.79 11.27
C VAL A 743 -4.43 -4.60 12.06
N ASP A 744 -5.51 -4.16 11.39
CA ASP A 744 -6.76 -3.78 12.05
C ASP A 744 -7.96 -4.42 11.35
N HIS A 745 -8.68 -5.28 12.06
CA HIS A 745 -9.88 -5.95 11.56
C HIS A 745 -11.07 -4.98 11.57
N THR A 746 -11.04 -4.05 10.64
CA THR A 746 -12.02 -2.98 10.43
C THR A 746 -12.04 -2.55 8.96
N THR A 747 -12.93 -1.62 8.61
CA THR A 747 -12.88 -0.87 7.35
C THR A 747 -12.93 0.63 7.66
N TYR A 748 -12.61 1.47 6.67
CA TYR A 748 -12.73 2.93 6.81
C TYR A 748 -14.17 3.43 6.87
N PHE A 749 -15.17 2.57 6.56
CA PHE A 749 -16.58 2.96 6.46
C PHE A 749 -17.50 2.19 7.42
N GLY A 750 -16.99 1.25 8.22
CA GLY A 750 -17.80 0.54 9.20
C GLY A 750 -17.10 -0.67 9.82
N THR A 751 -17.72 -1.22 10.86
CA THR A 751 -17.18 -2.33 11.65
C THR A 751 -18.01 -3.61 11.58
N ASN A 752 -19.03 -3.64 10.71
CA ASN A 752 -19.84 -4.84 10.50
C ASN A 752 -19.00 -5.94 9.86
N LEU A 753 -19.20 -7.18 10.26
CA LEU A 753 -18.44 -8.32 9.72
C LEU A 753 -18.62 -8.48 8.21
N GLU A 754 -19.84 -8.29 7.70
CA GLU A 754 -20.12 -8.32 6.26
C GLU A 754 -19.37 -7.22 5.49
N TYR A 755 -19.02 -6.09 6.14
CA TYR A 755 -18.20 -5.04 5.53
C TYR A 755 -16.73 -5.46 5.52
N ILE A 756 -16.22 -5.89 6.69
CA ILE A 756 -14.80 -6.23 6.86
C ILE A 756 -14.41 -7.43 6.00
N GLN A 757 -15.24 -8.47 5.94
CA GLN A 757 -14.99 -9.62 5.07
C GLN A 757 -15.26 -9.27 3.60
N GLY A 758 -16.36 -8.54 3.33
CA GLY A 758 -16.84 -8.22 2.00
C GLY A 758 -15.96 -7.26 1.22
N ILE A 759 -15.19 -6.36 1.89
CA ILE A 759 -14.24 -5.48 1.21
C ILE A 759 -13.12 -6.28 0.51
N HIS A 760 -12.84 -7.48 0.98
CA HIS A 760 -11.91 -8.43 0.36
C HIS A 760 -12.57 -9.35 -0.70
N MET A 761 -13.85 -9.12 -1.02
CA MET A 761 -14.61 -9.90 -2.02
C MET A 761 -14.94 -9.08 -3.26
N ILE A 762 -15.15 -7.77 -3.13
CA ILE A 762 -15.63 -6.89 -4.22
C ILE A 762 -14.51 -6.46 -5.17
N PRO A 763 -14.82 -6.41 -6.50
CA PRO A 763 -15.96 -7.06 -7.15
C PRO A 763 -15.69 -8.55 -7.34
N LEU A 764 -16.72 -9.39 -7.24
CA LEU A 764 -16.58 -10.79 -7.63
C LEU A 764 -16.44 -10.87 -9.16
N THR A 765 -15.29 -11.35 -9.61
CA THR A 765 -14.95 -11.55 -11.03
C THR A 765 -14.45 -12.98 -11.27
N ALA A 766 -14.10 -13.28 -12.51
CA ALA A 766 -13.47 -14.56 -12.80
C ALA A 766 -12.11 -14.76 -12.07
N SER A 767 -11.41 -13.67 -11.74
CA SER A 767 -10.14 -13.75 -11.00
C SER A 767 -10.32 -14.11 -9.53
N SER A 768 -11.51 -13.94 -8.96
CA SER A 768 -11.80 -14.26 -7.55
C SER A 768 -11.52 -15.73 -7.24
N SER A 769 -11.75 -16.66 -8.19
CA SER A 769 -11.42 -18.08 -8.01
C SER A 769 -9.93 -18.38 -8.03
N TYR A 770 -9.08 -17.46 -8.47
CA TYR A 770 -7.62 -17.56 -8.46
C TYR A 770 -7.00 -16.97 -7.20
N THR A 771 -7.49 -15.81 -6.76
CA THR A 771 -6.92 -15.06 -5.64
C THR A 771 -7.50 -15.46 -4.29
N ARG A 772 -8.68 -16.07 -4.26
CA ARG A 772 -9.35 -16.56 -3.05
C ARG A 772 -9.47 -18.08 -3.14
N ASP A 773 -8.53 -18.79 -2.57
CA ASP A 773 -8.56 -20.26 -2.64
C ASP A 773 -9.76 -20.86 -1.91
N GLN A 774 -10.19 -22.04 -2.36
CA GLN A 774 -11.40 -22.67 -1.84
C GLN A 774 -11.31 -23.04 -0.36
N LEU A 775 -10.12 -23.38 0.15
CA LEU A 775 -9.96 -23.73 1.56
C LEU A 775 -10.16 -22.47 2.42
N PHE A 776 -9.57 -21.33 2.01
CA PHE A 776 -9.77 -20.07 2.70
C PHE A 776 -11.26 -19.66 2.69
N VAL A 777 -11.90 -19.66 1.52
CA VAL A 777 -13.33 -19.28 1.39
C VAL A 777 -14.22 -20.19 2.25
N LYS A 778 -13.91 -21.49 2.33
CA LYS A 778 -14.64 -22.42 3.18
C LYS A 778 -14.48 -22.06 4.66
N GLU A 779 -13.27 -21.85 5.13
CA GLU A 779 -12.99 -21.47 6.52
C GLU A 779 -13.66 -20.14 6.89
N GLU A 780 -13.61 -19.15 5.98
CA GLU A 780 -14.25 -17.85 6.14
C GLU A 780 -15.78 -18.01 6.24
N TRP A 781 -16.38 -18.77 5.31
CA TRP A 781 -17.82 -19.02 5.32
C TRP A 781 -18.29 -19.72 6.60
N GLU A 782 -17.62 -20.81 6.97
CA GLU A 782 -17.94 -21.59 8.17
C GLU A 782 -17.82 -20.77 9.46
N ALA A 783 -16.81 -19.93 9.56
CA ALA A 783 -16.58 -19.11 10.75
C ALA A 783 -17.50 -17.89 10.83
N MET A 784 -17.80 -17.23 9.69
CA MET A 784 -18.42 -15.90 9.67
C MET A 784 -19.87 -15.91 9.21
N PHE A 785 -20.26 -16.75 8.21
CA PHE A 785 -21.48 -16.56 7.42
C PHE A 785 -22.39 -17.77 7.30
N ALA A 786 -21.99 -18.96 7.70
CA ALA A 786 -22.87 -20.13 7.78
C ALA A 786 -24.04 -19.87 8.73
N GLU A 787 -25.15 -20.60 8.60
CA GLU A 787 -26.35 -20.40 9.43
C GLU A 787 -26.10 -20.51 10.94
N THR A 788 -25.05 -21.21 11.34
CA THR A 788 -24.58 -21.34 12.75
C THR A 788 -23.46 -20.39 13.14
N ALA A 789 -22.98 -19.56 12.19
CA ALA A 789 -21.87 -18.64 12.40
C ALA A 789 -22.32 -17.34 13.09
N CYS A 790 -21.36 -16.48 13.38
CA CYS A 790 -21.60 -15.24 14.11
C CYS A 790 -22.48 -14.23 13.35
N THR A 791 -22.42 -14.20 12.01
CA THR A 791 -23.24 -13.33 11.17
C THR A 791 -23.81 -14.14 9.99
N PRO A 792 -24.89 -14.92 10.19
CA PRO A 792 -25.44 -15.72 9.11
C PRO A 792 -25.76 -14.89 7.86
N ALA A 793 -25.27 -15.31 6.69
CA ALA A 793 -25.48 -14.60 5.43
C ALA A 793 -26.96 -14.38 5.11
N SER A 794 -27.82 -15.30 5.53
CA SER A 794 -29.28 -15.19 5.36
C SER A 794 -29.91 -13.99 6.09
N LYS A 795 -29.23 -13.45 7.12
CA LYS A 795 -29.68 -12.32 7.94
C LYS A 795 -29.04 -10.99 7.56
N VAL A 796 -28.01 -11.01 6.73
CA VAL A 796 -27.35 -9.80 6.23
C VAL A 796 -28.30 -9.05 5.30
N GLN A 797 -28.32 -7.73 5.39
CA GLN A 797 -29.23 -6.88 4.63
C GLN A 797 -28.54 -6.23 3.43
N GLY A 798 -29.34 -5.88 2.41
CA GLY A 798 -28.89 -5.11 1.26
C GLY A 798 -27.89 -5.85 0.37
N GLY A 799 -27.12 -5.07 -0.39
CA GLY A 799 -26.17 -5.58 -1.39
C GLY A 799 -25.08 -6.49 -0.84
N TRP A 800 -24.72 -6.35 0.44
CA TRP A 800 -23.75 -7.22 1.08
C TRP A 800 -24.20 -8.68 1.13
N GLN A 801 -25.52 -8.93 1.27
CA GLN A 801 -26.03 -10.29 1.19
C GLN A 801 -25.73 -10.92 -0.17
N GLY A 802 -25.91 -10.18 -1.26
CA GLY A 802 -25.58 -10.66 -2.61
C GLY A 802 -24.09 -10.91 -2.79
N ILE A 803 -23.23 -10.05 -2.25
CA ILE A 803 -21.76 -10.23 -2.28
C ILE A 803 -21.39 -11.54 -1.59
N LEU A 804 -21.91 -11.80 -0.39
CA LEU A 804 -21.64 -13.04 0.35
C LEU A 804 -22.09 -14.29 -0.41
N PHE A 805 -23.32 -14.28 -0.97
CA PHE A 805 -23.79 -15.42 -1.76
C PHE A 805 -23.06 -15.58 -3.09
N ALA A 806 -22.55 -14.50 -3.69
CA ALA A 806 -21.69 -14.60 -4.87
C ALA A 806 -20.30 -15.18 -4.54
N ASN A 807 -19.72 -14.79 -3.38
CA ASN A 807 -18.47 -15.38 -2.88
C ASN A 807 -18.65 -16.89 -2.55
N LEU A 808 -19.84 -17.29 -2.04
CA LEU A 808 -20.18 -18.68 -1.77
C LEU A 808 -20.08 -19.55 -3.03
N ALA A 809 -20.30 -18.99 -4.23
CA ALA A 809 -20.19 -19.73 -5.48
C ALA A 809 -18.80 -20.39 -5.68
N LEU A 810 -17.76 -19.87 -5.03
CA LEU A 810 -16.39 -20.42 -5.11
C LEU A 810 -16.27 -21.80 -4.44
N ILE A 811 -17.19 -22.14 -3.51
CA ILE A 811 -17.19 -23.41 -2.76
C ILE A 811 -18.52 -24.18 -2.84
N ASP A 812 -19.65 -23.48 -2.93
CA ASP A 812 -20.99 -24.07 -3.11
C ASP A 812 -21.78 -23.29 -4.17
N PRO A 813 -21.48 -23.54 -5.44
CA PRO A 813 -22.12 -22.86 -6.55
C PRO A 813 -23.61 -23.17 -6.69
N PHE A 814 -24.11 -24.32 -6.17
CA PHE A 814 -25.53 -24.66 -6.18
C PHE A 814 -26.35 -23.76 -5.24
N THR A 815 -25.92 -23.61 -4.00
CA THR A 815 -26.59 -22.71 -3.05
C THR A 815 -26.57 -21.26 -3.54
N SER A 816 -25.43 -20.81 -4.11
CA SER A 816 -25.34 -19.50 -4.76
C SER A 816 -26.32 -19.34 -5.92
N TRP A 817 -26.39 -20.34 -6.82
CA TRP A 817 -27.37 -20.35 -7.91
C TRP A 817 -28.81 -20.31 -7.39
N GLU A 818 -29.17 -21.14 -6.41
CA GLU A 818 -30.51 -21.16 -5.80
C GLU A 818 -30.88 -19.80 -5.22
N PHE A 819 -29.92 -19.07 -4.61
CA PHE A 819 -30.19 -17.74 -4.08
C PHE A 819 -30.54 -16.74 -5.18
N PHE A 820 -29.74 -16.67 -6.25
CA PHE A 820 -29.97 -15.70 -7.33
C PHE A 820 -31.03 -16.08 -8.34
N SER A 821 -31.41 -17.37 -8.47
CA SER A 821 -32.40 -17.83 -9.44
C SER A 821 -33.85 -17.71 -8.97
N ARG A 822 -34.11 -17.34 -7.71
CA ARG A 822 -35.46 -17.19 -7.12
C ARG A 822 -36.28 -16.15 -7.88
N ASP A 823 -37.57 -16.43 -8.05
CA ASP A 823 -38.55 -15.48 -8.61
C ASP A 823 -39.75 -15.38 -7.68
N PRO A 824 -40.24 -14.19 -7.32
CA PRO A 824 -39.59 -12.91 -7.57
C PRO A 824 -38.28 -12.74 -6.80
N PHE A 825 -37.31 -12.00 -7.39
CA PHE A 825 -36.03 -11.67 -6.76
C PHE A 825 -36.06 -10.24 -6.20
N ASP A 826 -35.56 -10.08 -4.99
CA ASP A 826 -35.38 -8.78 -4.34
C ASP A 826 -34.04 -8.14 -4.75
N TYR A 827 -34.09 -7.20 -5.69
CA TYR A 827 -32.93 -6.50 -6.22
C TYR A 827 -32.22 -5.60 -5.20
N SER A 828 -32.80 -5.33 -4.01
CA SER A 828 -32.09 -4.64 -2.94
C SER A 828 -30.89 -5.44 -2.42
N LYS A 829 -30.84 -6.74 -2.71
CA LYS A 829 -29.75 -7.67 -2.37
C LYS A 829 -28.59 -7.66 -3.37
N ILE A 830 -28.63 -6.83 -4.40
CA ILE A 830 -27.54 -6.64 -5.36
C ILE A 830 -26.88 -5.29 -5.07
N ASP A 831 -25.56 -5.29 -4.90
CA ASP A 831 -24.81 -4.06 -4.70
C ASP A 831 -24.72 -3.22 -5.98
N GLY A 832 -24.37 -1.92 -5.83
CA GLY A 832 -24.34 -0.98 -6.97
C GLY A 832 -23.27 -1.29 -8.02
N GLY A 833 -22.29 -2.15 -7.72
CA GLY A 833 -21.19 -2.52 -8.61
C GLY A 833 -21.35 -3.88 -9.29
N ALA A 834 -22.50 -4.57 -9.12
CA ALA A 834 -22.74 -5.91 -9.66
C ALA A 834 -24.13 -6.05 -10.28
N THR A 835 -24.39 -7.22 -10.88
CA THR A 835 -25.67 -7.59 -11.44
C THR A 835 -26.06 -9.01 -11.03
N ARG A 836 -27.35 -9.25 -10.88
CA ARG A 836 -27.92 -10.60 -10.69
C ARG A 836 -27.55 -11.51 -11.87
N THR A 837 -27.57 -10.97 -13.09
CA THR A 837 -27.23 -11.70 -14.31
C THR A 837 -25.80 -12.22 -14.26
N TRP A 838 -24.82 -11.39 -13.83
CA TRP A 838 -23.43 -11.83 -13.67
C TRP A 838 -23.29 -12.87 -12.55
N TYR A 839 -23.93 -12.67 -11.40
CA TYR A 839 -23.82 -13.62 -10.29
C TYR A 839 -24.43 -14.99 -10.62
N LEU A 840 -25.52 -15.02 -11.40
CA LEU A 840 -26.06 -16.27 -11.97
C LEU A 840 -25.06 -16.94 -12.90
N ALA A 841 -24.45 -16.18 -13.80
CA ALA A 841 -23.44 -16.72 -14.72
C ALA A 841 -22.22 -17.24 -13.97
N LEU A 842 -21.75 -16.53 -12.95
CA LEU A 842 -20.61 -16.92 -12.09
C LEU A 842 -20.91 -18.24 -11.38
N ALA A 843 -22.05 -18.34 -10.70
CA ALA A 843 -22.46 -19.55 -10.01
C ALA A 843 -22.58 -20.75 -10.97
N ALA A 844 -23.22 -20.55 -12.12
CA ALA A 844 -23.41 -21.61 -13.12
C ALA A 844 -22.07 -22.06 -13.74
N GLY A 845 -21.18 -21.14 -14.07
CA GLY A 845 -19.87 -21.44 -14.64
C GLY A 845 -18.93 -22.15 -13.67
N LEU A 846 -19.16 -22.03 -12.37
CA LEU A 846 -18.43 -22.74 -11.32
C LEU A 846 -19.06 -24.09 -10.95
N GLY A 847 -20.18 -24.48 -11.59
CA GLY A 847 -20.81 -25.80 -11.44
C GLY A 847 -22.21 -25.77 -10.82
N GLY A 848 -22.76 -24.59 -10.52
CA GLY A 848 -24.17 -24.41 -10.17
C GLY A 848 -25.11 -24.55 -11.38
N GLY A 849 -26.38 -24.33 -11.17
CA GLY A 849 -27.38 -24.39 -12.25
C GLY A 849 -28.65 -25.06 -11.82
N PRO A 850 -29.64 -25.15 -12.75
CA PRO A 850 -30.88 -25.87 -12.47
C PRO A 850 -30.59 -27.35 -12.19
N ARG A 851 -31.19 -27.88 -11.14
CA ARG A 851 -31.13 -29.34 -10.89
C ARG A 851 -31.93 -30.04 -11.98
N LEU A 852 -31.28 -30.95 -12.70
CA LEU A 852 -31.93 -31.77 -13.75
C LEU A 852 -32.88 -32.77 -13.12
#